data_e3533a649766a4c00f70a5781b5890dc
#
_entry.id   e3533a649766a4c00f70a5781b5890dc
#
_cell.length_a   1.000
_cell.length_b   1.000
_cell.length_c   1.000
_cell.angle_alpha   90.00
_cell.angle_beta   90.00
_cell.angle_gamma   90.00
#
_symmetry.space_group_name_H-M   'P 1'
#
loop_
_entity.id
_entity.type
_entity.pdbx_description
1 polymer ?
#
loop_
_entity_poly.entity_id
_entity_poly.type
_entity_poly.pdbx_seq_one_letter_code
_entity_poly.pdbx_strand_id
1 'polypeptide(L)'
;MRKQGVSSKRLQSSGRSQSKGRRGASLAREPEVEEEMEKSALGGGKLPRGSWRSSPGRIQSLKERKGLELEVVAKTFLLGPFQFVRNSLAQLREKVQELQARRFSSRTTLGIAVFVAILHWLHLVTLFENDRHFSHLSSLEREMTFRTEMGLYYSYFKTIIEAPSFLEGLWMIMNDRLTEYPLIINAIKRFHLYPEVIIASWYCTFMGIMNLFGLETKTCWNVTRIEPLNEVQSCEGLGDPACFYVGVIFILNGLMMGLFFMYGAYLSGTQLGGLITVLCFFFNHGEATRVMWTPPLRESFSYPFLVLQMCILTLILRTSSNDRRPFIALCLSNVAFMLPWQFAQFILFTQIASLFPMYVVGYIEPSKFQKIIYMNMISVTLSFILMFGNSMYLSSYYSSSLLMTWAIILKRNEIQKLGVSKLNFWLIQGSAWWCGTIILKFLTSKILGVSDHIRLSDLIAARILRYTDFDTLIYTCAPEFDFMEKATPLRYTKTLLLPVVMVITCFIFKKTVRDISYVLATNIYLRKQLLEHSELAFHTLQLLVFTALAILIMRLKMFLTPHMCVMASLICSRQLFGWLFRRVRFEKVIFGILTVMSIQGYANLRNQWSIIGEFNNLPQEELLQWIKYSTTSDAVFAGAMPTMASIKLSTLHPIVNHPHYEDADLRFILQDGQEVLSAAEK
;
A
#
# COMPACT_ATOMS: atom_id res chain seq x y z
N MET A 1 44.93 -33.37 -29.32
CA MET A 1 46.30 -33.45 -28.84
C MET A 1 46.37 -33.03 -27.37
N ARG A 2 46.87 -33.98 -26.53
CA ARG A 2 47.38 -33.89 -25.15
C ARG A 2 46.52 -33.12 -24.15
N LYS A 3 45.80 -33.80 -23.20
CA LYS A 3 46.15 -34.72 -22.10
C LYS A 3 47.08 -34.07 -21.02
N GLN A 4 46.53 -34.14 -19.86
CA GLN A 4 47.05 -34.53 -18.53
C GLN A 4 46.56 -33.49 -17.48
N GLY A 5 46.03 -33.83 -16.34
CA GLY A 5 45.90 -35.06 -15.58
C GLY A 5 46.10 -34.82 -14.10
N VAL A 6 45.15 -35.31 -13.29
CA VAL A 6 45.34 -36.03 -12.01
C VAL A 6 46.04 -35.29 -10.87
N SER A 7 45.42 -35.16 -9.68
CA SER A 7 45.49 -36.11 -8.58
C SER A 7 44.80 -35.62 -7.29
N SER A 8 43.83 -36.28 -6.87
CA SER A 8 43.41 -36.92 -5.63
C SER A 8 44.48 -36.98 -4.51
N LYS A 9 44.04 -36.60 -3.27
CA LYS A 9 44.42 -37.34 -2.05
C LYS A 9 43.35 -37.17 -0.94
N ARG A 10 42.75 -38.33 -0.64
CA ARG A 10 42.09 -38.66 0.65
C ARG A 10 43.12 -38.76 1.74
N LEU A 11 42.69 -38.50 2.98
CA LEU A 11 43.11 -39.28 4.16
C LEU A 11 42.02 -39.22 5.25
N GLN A 12 41.62 -40.41 5.66
CA GLN A 12 40.78 -40.80 6.80
C GLN A 12 41.61 -40.87 8.10
N SER A 13 40.88 -40.73 9.22
CA SER A 13 40.89 -41.66 10.38
C SER A 13 40.23 -40.97 11.56
N SER A 14 39.15 -41.43 12.14
CA SER A 14 38.84 -42.58 13.01
C SER A 14 39.08 -42.28 14.51
N GLY A 15 38.06 -42.62 15.33
CA GLY A 15 38.14 -42.82 16.79
C GLY A 15 36.91 -42.30 17.53
N ARG A 16 35.87 -42.95 17.72
CA ARG A 16 35.24 -43.98 18.56
C ARG A 16 35.54 -43.86 20.08
N SER A 17 34.47 -43.61 20.90
CA SER A 17 33.95 -44.45 22.02
C SER A 17 32.95 -43.61 22.83
N GLN A 18 31.73 -43.99 22.96
CA GLN A 18 30.95 -44.79 23.91
C GLN A 18 31.17 -44.44 25.40
N SER A 19 30.05 -44.01 26.07
CA SER A 19 29.29 -44.74 27.05
C SER A 19 28.24 -43.84 27.70
N LYS A 20 26.97 -44.21 27.66
CA LYS A 20 26.09 -44.79 28.68
C LYS A 20 25.97 -44.04 29.99
N GLY A 21 24.70 -43.62 30.31
CA GLY A 21 24.20 -43.77 31.65
C GLY A 21 23.13 -42.82 32.14
N ARG A 22 21.87 -43.22 32.04
CA ARG A 22 20.75 -43.21 33.02
C ARG A 22 20.33 -41.95 33.81
N ARG A 23 19.06 -41.61 33.56
CA ARG A 23 17.92 -41.39 34.50
C ARG A 23 18.08 -40.52 35.75
N GLY A 24 17.18 -39.58 35.89
CA GLY A 24 16.74 -39.05 37.17
C GLY A 24 15.82 -37.86 37.03
N ALA A 25 14.54 -38.08 37.30
CA ALA A 25 13.52 -37.06 37.45
C ALA A 25 13.62 -36.36 38.80
N SER A 26 13.24 -35.09 38.90
CA SER A 26 12.41 -34.49 39.96
C SER A 26 12.48 -32.97 39.88
N LEU A 27 11.31 -32.34 39.69
CA LEU A 27 10.51 -31.56 40.61
C LEU A 27 11.16 -30.30 41.19
N ALA A 28 10.58 -29.18 40.72
CA ALA A 28 10.10 -28.01 41.47
C ALA A 28 10.96 -27.44 42.61
N ARG A 29 11.19 -26.14 42.54
CA ARG A 29 10.92 -25.18 43.64
C ARG A 29 11.29 -23.74 43.21
N GLU A 30 10.31 -22.87 43.33
CA GLU A 30 10.50 -21.44 43.54
C GLU A 30 11.20 -21.21 44.89
N PRO A 31 11.86 -20.07 45.09
CA PRO A 31 11.95 -19.51 46.42
C PRO A 31 11.22 -18.16 46.52
N GLU A 32 10.46 -18.11 47.58
CA GLU A 32 9.80 -16.99 48.20
C GLU A 32 10.77 -15.92 48.69
N VAL A 33 10.20 -14.72 48.74
CA VAL A 33 10.73 -13.53 49.39
C VAL A 33 10.52 -13.68 50.91
N GLU A 34 11.56 -13.51 51.71
CA GLU A 34 11.42 -13.28 53.14
C GLU A 34 11.96 -11.92 53.54
N GLU A 35 11.12 -11.25 54.34
CA GLU A 35 11.40 -10.07 55.15
C GLU A 35 12.49 -10.33 56.17
N GLU A 36 13.40 -9.41 56.39
CA GLU A 36 14.06 -9.24 57.69
C GLU A 36 13.89 -7.83 58.21
N MET A 37 13.07 -7.75 59.27
CA MET A 37 12.95 -6.65 60.21
C MET A 37 13.62 -7.06 61.49
N GLU A 38 14.26 -6.09 62.15
CA GLU A 38 14.53 -5.95 63.56
C GLU A 38 15.88 -6.39 64.15
N LYS A 39 16.35 -5.45 64.92
CA LYS A 39 17.14 -5.46 66.14
C LYS A 39 18.60 -5.10 66.03
N SER A 40 18.89 -3.90 66.50
CA SER A 40 19.83 -3.80 67.64
C SER A 40 19.79 -2.43 68.30
N ALA A 41 19.40 -2.43 69.56
CA ALA A 41 19.48 -1.31 70.47
C ALA A 41 20.79 -1.35 71.27
N LEU A 42 21.15 -0.21 71.85
CA LEU A 42 22.01 0.01 73.02
C LEU A 42 23.53 0.00 72.82
N GLY A 43 24.07 1.18 73.04
CA GLY A 43 25.48 1.40 73.39
C GLY A 43 25.77 2.86 73.69
N GLY A 44 25.75 3.27 74.95
CA GLY A 44 25.91 4.63 75.41
C GLY A 44 27.39 5.10 75.40
N GLY A 45 27.58 6.41 75.30
CA GLY A 45 28.90 7.06 75.39
C GLY A 45 28.86 8.58 75.36
N LYS A 46 28.83 9.16 76.54
CA LYS A 46 29.31 10.45 77.01
C LYS A 46 29.55 11.63 76.06
N LEU A 47 28.90 12.74 76.39
CA LEU A 47 29.19 14.15 75.98
C LEU A 47 30.61 14.60 76.37
N PRO A 48 31.10 15.63 75.67
CA PRO A 48 31.51 16.86 76.37
C PRO A 48 30.85 18.14 75.85
N ARG A 49 30.69 19.03 76.78
CA ARG A 49 30.24 20.42 76.67
C ARG A 49 31.22 21.28 75.88
N GLY A 50 30.71 22.19 75.09
CA GLY A 50 31.48 23.24 74.46
C GLY A 50 30.70 24.25 73.67
N SER A 51 30.42 25.39 74.32
CA SER A 51 30.37 26.74 73.78
C SER A 51 29.36 27.13 72.69
N TRP A 52 28.41 27.93 73.08
CA TRP A 52 27.51 28.71 72.29
C TRP A 52 28.22 29.82 71.48
N ARG A 53 28.01 29.87 70.18
CA ARG A 53 28.02 31.07 69.37
C ARG A 53 26.87 31.02 68.33
N SER A 54 25.93 31.89 68.50
CA SER A 54 24.79 32.14 67.63
C SER A 54 25.22 32.77 66.34
N SER A 55 24.79 32.16 65.24
CA SER A 55 24.92 32.77 63.91
C SER A 55 23.53 32.83 63.26
N PRO A 56 23.07 33.99 62.75
CA PRO A 56 21.67 34.21 62.33
C PRO A 56 21.25 33.53 61.02
N GLY A 57 22.16 32.86 60.31
CA GLY A 57 21.87 32.28 58.99
C GLY A 57 21.11 30.91 58.97
N ARG A 58 20.89 30.27 60.11
CA ARG A 58 20.33 28.90 60.16
C ARG A 58 18.81 28.84 60.28
N ILE A 59 18.18 29.98 60.64
CA ILE A 59 16.72 30.06 60.81
C ILE A 59 15.99 30.31 59.51
N GLN A 60 16.64 31.01 58.52
CA GLN A 60 16.06 31.22 57.22
C GLN A 60 16.05 29.97 56.35
N SER A 61 17.11 29.15 56.39
CA SER A 61 17.19 27.88 55.62
C SER A 61 16.22 26.80 56.09
N LEU A 62 15.85 26.82 57.38
CA LEU A 62 14.84 25.88 57.92
C LEU A 62 13.40 26.31 57.60
N LYS A 63 13.11 27.64 57.51
CA LYS A 63 11.83 28.15 57.04
C LYS A 63 11.62 27.93 55.55
N GLU A 64 12.65 28.08 54.69
CA GLU A 64 12.59 27.76 53.27
C GLU A 64 12.43 26.27 52.99
N ARG A 65 13.16 25.40 53.74
CA ARG A 65 12.97 23.94 53.61
C ARG A 65 11.55 23.47 54.05
N LYS A 66 11.04 24.00 55.12
CA LYS A 66 9.64 23.69 55.57
C LYS A 66 8.60 24.25 54.63
N GLY A 67 8.85 25.44 53.99
CA GLY A 67 7.98 25.99 52.97
C GLY A 67 7.98 25.16 51.68
N LEU A 68 9.14 24.67 51.26
CA LEU A 68 9.27 23.79 50.11
C LEU A 68 8.65 22.40 50.35
N GLU A 69 8.83 21.80 51.53
CA GLU A 69 8.20 20.53 51.89
C GLU A 69 6.66 20.64 52.01
N LEU A 70 6.16 21.76 52.53
CA LEU A 70 4.70 22.01 52.57
C LEU A 70 4.11 22.22 51.18
N GLU A 71 4.83 22.90 50.29
CA GLU A 71 4.40 23.14 48.90
C GLU A 71 4.41 21.83 48.06
N VAL A 72 5.40 20.98 48.27
CA VAL A 72 5.47 19.64 47.64
C VAL A 72 4.39 18.73 48.19
N VAL A 73 4.12 18.72 49.50
CA VAL A 73 3.05 17.93 50.16
C VAL A 73 1.67 18.46 49.73
N ALA A 74 1.47 19.78 49.67
CA ALA A 74 0.21 20.36 49.20
C ALA A 74 -0.04 20.09 47.73
N LYS A 75 1.00 20.18 46.86
CA LYS A 75 0.89 19.76 45.45
C LYS A 75 0.63 18.27 45.25
N THR A 76 1.22 17.43 46.09
CA THR A 76 1.00 15.98 46.04
C THR A 76 -0.39 15.63 46.57
N PHE A 77 -0.89 16.31 47.62
CA PHE A 77 -2.21 16.05 48.19
C PHE A 77 -3.36 16.60 47.34
N LEU A 78 -3.19 17.72 46.66
CA LEU A 78 -4.20 18.34 45.79
C LEU A 78 -4.19 17.76 44.34
N LEU A 79 -3.04 17.31 43.82
CA LEU A 79 -2.92 16.78 42.47
C LEU A 79 -2.98 15.25 42.40
N GLY A 80 -2.68 14.53 43.48
CA GLY A 80 -2.71 13.07 43.56
C GLY A 80 -4.09 12.46 43.26
N PRO A 81 -5.16 12.92 43.91
CA PRO A 81 -6.52 12.45 43.62
C PRO A 81 -6.97 12.81 42.19
N PHE A 82 -6.60 14.00 41.71
CA PHE A 82 -6.93 14.45 40.34
C PHE A 82 -6.19 13.63 39.27
N GLN A 83 -4.94 13.26 39.51
CA GLN A 83 -4.18 12.37 38.63
C GLN A 83 -4.70 10.93 38.66
N PHE A 84 -5.06 10.45 39.82
CA PHE A 84 -5.67 9.10 39.97
C PHE A 84 -7.04 9.02 39.32
N VAL A 85 -7.90 10.01 39.49
CA VAL A 85 -9.21 10.10 38.82
C VAL A 85 -9.04 10.26 37.30
N ARG A 86 -8.05 11.04 36.86
CA ARG A 86 -7.75 11.22 35.43
C ARG A 86 -7.19 9.94 34.79
N ASN A 87 -6.34 9.20 35.49
CA ASN A 87 -5.81 7.91 35.02
C ASN A 87 -6.90 6.82 35.03
N SER A 88 -7.76 6.80 36.05
CA SER A 88 -8.90 5.91 36.08
C SER A 88 -9.95 6.21 35.03
N LEU A 89 -10.19 7.50 34.73
CA LEU A 89 -11.04 7.93 33.63
C LEU A 89 -10.43 7.58 32.26
N ALA A 90 -9.11 7.66 32.11
CA ALA A 90 -8.42 7.25 30.88
C ALA A 90 -8.52 5.74 30.66
N GLN A 91 -8.33 4.93 31.71
CA GLN A 91 -8.52 3.46 31.66
C GLN A 91 -9.98 3.06 31.43
N LEU A 92 -10.93 3.77 32.03
CA LEU A 92 -12.35 3.56 31.76
C LEU A 92 -12.71 3.92 30.32
N ARG A 93 -12.13 4.99 29.81
CA ARG A 93 -12.32 5.42 28.42
C ARG A 93 -11.73 4.42 27.42
N GLU A 94 -10.58 3.85 27.74
CA GLU A 94 -9.93 2.80 26.94
C GLU A 94 -10.78 1.50 26.95
N LYS A 95 -11.28 1.08 28.12
CA LYS A 95 -12.21 -0.05 28.22
C LYS A 95 -13.55 0.19 27.52
N VAL A 96 -14.08 1.41 27.57
CA VAL A 96 -15.28 1.79 26.83
C VAL A 96 -15.03 1.82 25.33
N GLN A 97 -13.84 2.23 24.88
CA GLN A 97 -13.44 2.15 23.48
C GLN A 97 -13.25 0.71 23.01
N GLU A 98 -12.67 -0.16 23.82
CA GLU A 98 -12.60 -1.60 23.54
C GLU A 98 -13.99 -2.26 23.52
N LEU A 99 -14.88 -1.89 24.43
CA LEU A 99 -16.26 -2.36 24.46
C LEU A 99 -17.09 -1.83 23.29
N GLN A 100 -16.84 -0.61 22.82
CA GLN A 100 -17.45 -0.07 21.60
C GLN A 100 -16.91 -0.76 20.34
N ALA A 101 -15.62 -1.10 20.28
CA ALA A 101 -15.05 -1.91 19.21
C ALA A 101 -15.62 -3.34 19.21
N ARG A 102 -15.94 -3.92 20.37
CA ARG A 102 -16.60 -5.23 20.49
C ARG A 102 -18.12 -5.19 20.25
N ARG A 103 -18.77 -4.03 20.34
CA ARG A 103 -20.22 -3.86 20.12
C ARG A 103 -20.66 -3.96 18.66
N PHE A 104 -19.74 -4.01 17.72
CA PHE A 104 -20.10 -4.41 16.36
C PHE A 104 -20.52 -5.88 16.41
N SER A 105 -21.79 -6.14 16.14
CA SER A 105 -22.21 -7.50 15.85
C SER A 105 -21.35 -7.97 14.67
N SER A 106 -20.29 -8.68 14.95
CA SER A 106 -19.30 -9.16 13.99
C SER A 106 -19.95 -9.84 12.77
N ARG A 107 -21.08 -10.52 13.02
CA ARG A 107 -21.85 -11.22 11.99
C ARG A 107 -22.58 -10.28 11.03
N THR A 108 -23.24 -9.23 11.56
CA THR A 108 -23.95 -8.26 10.71
C THR A 108 -23.00 -7.41 9.87
N THR A 109 -21.86 -7.00 10.45
CA THR A 109 -20.81 -6.26 9.73
C THR A 109 -20.22 -7.11 8.59
N LEU A 110 -19.94 -8.39 8.88
CA LEU A 110 -19.45 -9.32 7.87
C LEU A 110 -20.49 -9.58 6.78
N GLY A 111 -21.77 -9.74 7.15
CA GLY A 111 -22.86 -9.92 6.17
C GLY A 111 -23.00 -8.74 5.23
N ILE A 112 -22.94 -7.50 5.75
CA ILE A 112 -22.97 -6.29 4.93
C ILE A 112 -21.72 -6.21 4.05
N ALA A 113 -20.54 -6.54 4.57
CA ALA A 113 -19.29 -6.53 3.80
C ALA A 113 -19.35 -7.51 2.61
N VAL A 114 -19.88 -8.73 2.81
CA VAL A 114 -20.06 -9.72 1.75
C VAL A 114 -21.09 -9.22 0.72
N PHE A 115 -22.22 -8.68 1.18
CA PHE A 115 -23.23 -8.10 0.27
C PHE A 115 -22.63 -7.00 -0.61
N VAL A 116 -21.89 -6.08 -0.01
CA VAL A 116 -21.24 -4.98 -0.74
C VAL A 116 -20.18 -5.49 -1.71
N ALA A 117 -19.43 -6.54 -1.33
CA ALA A 117 -18.46 -7.19 -2.21
C ALA A 117 -19.12 -7.77 -3.46
N ILE A 118 -20.24 -8.49 -3.29
CA ILE A 118 -21.01 -9.05 -4.41
C ILE A 118 -21.59 -7.93 -5.28
N LEU A 119 -22.14 -6.89 -4.66
CA LEU A 119 -22.71 -5.74 -5.38
C LEU A 119 -21.65 -5.05 -6.26
N HIS A 120 -20.43 -4.86 -5.74
CA HIS A 120 -19.36 -4.24 -6.50
C HIS A 120 -18.83 -5.15 -7.61
N TRP A 121 -18.72 -6.45 -7.34
CA TRP A 121 -18.36 -7.43 -8.37
C TRP A 121 -19.37 -7.41 -9.53
N LEU A 122 -20.67 -7.47 -9.25
CA LEU A 122 -21.72 -7.37 -10.27
C LEU A 122 -21.67 -6.04 -11.04
N HIS A 123 -21.41 -4.93 -10.34
CA HIS A 123 -21.26 -3.62 -10.95
C HIS A 123 -20.11 -3.57 -11.95
N LEU A 124 -18.92 -4.12 -11.59
CA LEU A 124 -17.77 -4.19 -12.48
C LEU A 124 -18.03 -5.05 -13.71
N VAL A 125 -18.64 -6.23 -13.52
CA VAL A 125 -19.02 -7.13 -14.62
C VAL A 125 -19.99 -6.43 -15.58
N THR A 126 -21.01 -5.78 -15.03
CA THR A 126 -22.02 -5.07 -15.86
C THR A 126 -21.39 -3.93 -16.67
N LEU A 127 -20.53 -3.12 -16.06
CA LEU A 127 -19.86 -2.02 -16.78
C LEU A 127 -18.91 -2.53 -17.87
N PHE A 128 -18.17 -3.60 -17.60
CA PHE A 128 -17.25 -4.19 -18.57
C PHE A 128 -17.98 -4.81 -19.74
N GLU A 129 -19.09 -5.51 -19.47
CA GLU A 129 -19.93 -6.12 -20.51
C GLU A 129 -20.64 -5.07 -21.37
N ASN A 130 -21.19 -4.01 -20.75
CA ASN A 130 -21.83 -2.92 -21.48
C ASN A 130 -20.86 -2.18 -22.42
N ASP A 131 -19.58 -2.04 -22.03
CA ASP A 131 -18.56 -1.34 -22.82
C ASP A 131 -18.10 -2.14 -24.04
N ARG A 132 -18.15 -3.49 -24.00
CA ARG A 132 -17.44 -4.31 -24.98
C ARG A 132 -18.24 -5.46 -25.56
N HIS A 133 -19.35 -5.84 -24.97
CA HIS A 133 -20.08 -7.08 -25.26
C HIS A 133 -19.14 -8.31 -25.28
N PHE A 134 -18.27 -8.37 -24.25
CA PHE A 134 -17.15 -9.30 -24.20
C PHE A 134 -17.55 -10.77 -24.29
N SER A 135 -18.73 -11.13 -23.77
CA SER A 135 -19.28 -12.48 -23.84
C SER A 135 -19.58 -12.91 -25.27
N HIS A 136 -19.90 -12.00 -26.16
CA HIS A 136 -20.27 -12.29 -27.56
C HIS A 136 -19.09 -12.25 -28.54
N LEU A 137 -17.92 -11.80 -28.10
CA LEU A 137 -16.72 -11.73 -28.94
C LEU A 137 -16.11 -13.11 -29.18
N SER A 138 -15.48 -13.29 -30.35
CA SER A 138 -14.62 -14.45 -30.61
C SER A 138 -13.37 -14.44 -29.74
N SER A 139 -12.66 -15.57 -29.64
CA SER A 139 -11.42 -15.63 -28.84
C SER A 139 -10.36 -14.62 -29.29
N LEU A 140 -10.20 -14.41 -30.59
CA LEU A 140 -9.28 -13.43 -31.15
C LEU A 140 -9.70 -12.00 -30.83
N GLU A 141 -10.98 -11.66 -30.95
CA GLU A 141 -11.52 -10.35 -30.62
C GLU A 141 -11.36 -10.05 -29.13
N ARG A 142 -11.59 -11.03 -28.25
CA ARG A 142 -11.31 -10.90 -26.80
C ARG A 142 -9.84 -10.55 -26.52
N GLU A 143 -8.91 -11.25 -27.17
CA GLU A 143 -7.49 -10.93 -27.07
C GLU A 143 -7.19 -9.52 -27.54
N MET A 144 -7.78 -9.07 -28.65
CA MET A 144 -7.61 -7.71 -29.18
C MET A 144 -8.21 -6.61 -28.27
N THR A 145 -9.16 -6.94 -27.38
CA THR A 145 -9.65 -5.97 -26.37
C THR A 145 -8.58 -5.60 -25.34
N PHE A 146 -7.59 -6.48 -25.12
CA PHE A 146 -6.48 -6.24 -24.22
C PHE A 146 -5.39 -5.42 -24.94
N ARG A 147 -5.57 -4.11 -24.99
CA ARG A 147 -4.66 -3.18 -25.66
C ARG A 147 -3.44 -2.86 -24.81
N THR A 148 -2.33 -2.50 -25.45
CA THR A 148 -1.10 -2.01 -24.82
C THR A 148 -0.54 -2.97 -23.76
N GLU A 149 -0.23 -2.49 -22.55
CA GLU A 149 0.30 -3.28 -21.45
C GLU A 149 -0.60 -4.47 -21.07
N MET A 150 -1.93 -4.34 -21.22
CA MET A 150 -2.87 -5.41 -20.89
C MET A 150 -2.64 -6.65 -21.76
N GLY A 151 -2.43 -6.46 -23.05
CA GLY A 151 -2.13 -7.56 -23.98
C GLY A 151 -0.80 -8.23 -23.67
N LEU A 152 0.21 -7.43 -23.32
CA LEU A 152 1.50 -7.96 -22.91
C LEU A 152 1.37 -8.85 -21.66
N TYR A 153 0.67 -8.41 -20.64
CA TYR A 153 0.50 -9.17 -19.40
C TYR A 153 -0.34 -10.43 -19.63
N TYR A 154 -1.45 -10.30 -20.34
CA TYR A 154 -2.29 -11.45 -20.65
C TYR A 154 -1.56 -12.49 -21.52
N SER A 155 -0.63 -12.09 -22.40
CA SER A 155 0.17 -13.02 -23.20
C SER A 155 0.99 -13.99 -22.35
N TYR A 156 1.53 -13.52 -21.21
CA TYR A 156 2.27 -14.39 -20.29
C TYR A 156 1.37 -15.38 -19.54
N PHE A 157 0.16 -14.95 -19.16
CA PHE A 157 -0.83 -15.85 -18.62
C PHE A 157 -1.16 -16.95 -19.65
N LYS A 158 -1.41 -16.57 -20.92
CA LYS A 158 -1.69 -17.48 -22.03
C LYS A 158 -0.54 -18.47 -22.26
N THR A 159 0.71 -17.99 -22.27
CA THR A 159 1.90 -18.85 -22.42
C THR A 159 1.96 -19.94 -21.34
N ILE A 160 1.62 -19.63 -20.08
CA ILE A 160 1.65 -20.63 -19.00
C ILE A 160 0.57 -21.68 -19.18
N ILE A 161 -0.64 -21.30 -19.56
CA ILE A 161 -1.78 -22.23 -19.66
C ILE A 161 -1.76 -23.08 -20.91
N GLU A 162 -1.14 -22.62 -22.00
CA GLU A 162 -0.98 -23.35 -23.25
C GLU A 162 0.23 -24.30 -23.25
N ALA A 163 1.15 -24.13 -22.29
CA ALA A 163 2.31 -25.02 -22.14
C ALA A 163 1.87 -26.45 -21.73
N PRO A 164 2.62 -27.48 -22.10
CA PRO A 164 2.32 -28.87 -21.76
C PRO A 164 2.20 -29.15 -20.26
N SER A 165 2.96 -28.39 -19.45
CA SER A 165 2.86 -28.40 -17.99
C SER A 165 3.03 -27.01 -17.40
N PHE A 166 2.43 -26.77 -16.23
CA PHE A 166 2.56 -25.48 -15.52
C PHE A 166 4.03 -25.10 -15.26
N LEU A 167 4.88 -26.07 -14.88
CA LEU A 167 6.30 -25.81 -14.60
C LEU A 167 7.07 -25.44 -15.87
N GLU A 168 6.74 -26.04 -16.99
CA GLU A 168 7.34 -25.71 -18.28
C GLU A 168 6.92 -24.33 -18.75
N GLY A 169 5.63 -23.98 -18.61
CA GLY A 169 5.15 -22.61 -18.85
C GLY A 169 5.84 -21.58 -17.96
N LEU A 170 6.05 -21.90 -16.70
CA LEU A 170 6.80 -21.03 -15.79
C LEU A 170 8.27 -20.87 -16.24
N TRP A 171 8.90 -21.95 -16.68
CA TRP A 171 10.26 -21.90 -17.21
C TRP A 171 10.34 -21.06 -18.49
N MET A 172 9.35 -21.17 -19.38
CA MET A 172 9.27 -20.37 -20.62
C MET A 172 9.23 -18.88 -20.34
N ILE A 173 8.42 -18.42 -19.37
CA ILE A 173 8.33 -16.99 -19.03
C ILE A 173 9.56 -16.48 -18.23
N MET A 174 10.26 -17.38 -17.53
CA MET A 174 11.54 -17.05 -16.89
C MET A 174 12.71 -16.93 -17.89
N ASN A 175 12.55 -17.49 -19.08
CA ASN A 175 13.53 -17.46 -20.17
C ASN A 175 12.84 -16.97 -21.47
N ASP A 176 12.14 -15.85 -21.38
CA ASP A 176 11.39 -15.29 -22.51
C ASP A 176 12.36 -14.78 -23.60
N ARG A 177 12.15 -15.24 -24.83
CA ARG A 177 12.90 -14.88 -26.03
C ARG A 177 12.08 -14.07 -27.03
N LEU A 178 10.80 -13.87 -26.72
CA LEU A 178 9.85 -13.28 -27.65
C LEU A 178 9.65 -11.77 -27.46
N THR A 179 9.92 -11.24 -26.25
CA THR A 179 9.52 -9.86 -25.90
C THR A 179 10.56 -8.80 -26.19
N GLU A 180 11.83 -9.09 -26.00
CA GLU A 180 12.95 -8.16 -26.23
C GLU A 180 14.00 -8.83 -27.14
N TYR A 181 13.55 -9.30 -28.32
CA TYR A 181 14.46 -9.97 -29.24
C TYR A 181 15.66 -9.09 -29.63
N PRO A 182 16.90 -9.59 -29.61
CA PRO A 182 17.34 -10.99 -29.39
C PRO A 182 17.68 -11.38 -27.93
N LEU A 183 17.35 -10.53 -26.95
CA LEU A 183 17.68 -10.76 -25.56
C LEU A 183 16.81 -11.85 -24.92
N ILE A 184 17.37 -12.58 -23.98
CA ILE A 184 16.63 -13.52 -23.13
C ILE A 184 16.40 -12.86 -21.79
N ILE A 185 15.14 -12.67 -21.43
CA ILE A 185 14.76 -11.96 -20.22
C ILE A 185 13.98 -12.84 -19.25
N ASN A 186 14.12 -12.55 -17.94
CA ASN A 186 13.21 -13.09 -16.94
C ASN A 186 12.00 -12.16 -16.81
N ALA A 187 10.89 -12.56 -17.46
CA ALA A 187 9.69 -11.74 -17.54
C ALA A 187 9.04 -11.52 -16.16
N ILE A 188 9.15 -12.46 -15.21
CA ILE A 188 8.63 -12.30 -13.84
C ILE A 188 9.33 -11.15 -13.14
N LYS A 189 10.65 -11.09 -13.23
CA LYS A 189 11.48 -10.04 -12.67
C LYS A 189 11.23 -8.70 -13.35
N ARG A 190 11.06 -8.70 -14.68
CA ARG A 190 10.94 -7.52 -15.52
C ARG A 190 9.58 -6.83 -15.38
N PHE A 191 8.48 -7.62 -15.44
CA PHE A 191 7.11 -7.11 -15.55
C PHE A 191 6.24 -7.39 -14.32
N HIS A 192 6.81 -7.85 -13.20
CA HIS A 192 6.04 -8.14 -11.99
C HIS A 192 4.87 -9.12 -12.20
N LEU A 193 5.12 -10.26 -12.86
CA LEU A 193 4.10 -11.22 -13.34
C LEU A 193 3.57 -12.19 -12.27
N TYR A 194 3.75 -11.93 -10.99
CA TYR A 194 3.18 -12.79 -9.94
C TYR A 194 1.67 -13.00 -10.05
N PRO A 195 0.84 -11.96 -10.37
CA PRO A 195 -0.59 -12.17 -10.55
C PRO A 195 -0.91 -13.18 -11.64
N GLU A 196 -0.26 -13.11 -12.79
CA GLU A 196 -0.46 -14.00 -13.92
C GLU A 196 -0.09 -15.44 -13.57
N VAL A 197 1.02 -15.64 -12.88
CA VAL A 197 1.45 -16.98 -12.41
C VAL A 197 0.43 -17.56 -11.44
N ILE A 198 -0.09 -16.78 -10.50
CA ILE A 198 -1.10 -17.23 -9.54
C ILE A 198 -2.41 -17.58 -10.24
N ILE A 199 -2.89 -16.70 -11.14
CA ILE A 199 -4.15 -16.92 -11.86
C ILE A 199 -4.02 -18.13 -12.80
N ALA A 200 -2.88 -18.31 -13.47
CA ALA A 200 -2.62 -19.47 -14.31
C ALA A 200 -2.62 -20.78 -13.49
N SER A 201 -2.01 -20.77 -12.30
CA SER A 201 -2.07 -21.92 -11.38
C SER A 201 -3.51 -22.25 -10.97
N TRP A 202 -4.32 -21.22 -10.68
CA TRP A 202 -5.74 -21.42 -10.35
C TRP A 202 -6.55 -21.94 -11.55
N TYR A 203 -6.30 -21.41 -12.74
CA TYR A 203 -6.96 -21.87 -13.96
C TYR A 203 -6.62 -23.33 -14.29
N CYS A 204 -5.35 -23.72 -14.26
CA CYS A 204 -4.93 -25.10 -14.47
C CYS A 204 -5.55 -26.06 -13.44
N THR A 205 -5.59 -25.63 -12.16
CA THR A 205 -6.23 -26.42 -11.09
C THR A 205 -7.73 -26.54 -11.31
N PHE A 206 -8.41 -25.42 -11.64
CA PHE A 206 -9.84 -25.40 -11.94
C PHE A 206 -10.18 -26.32 -13.10
N MET A 207 -9.48 -26.19 -14.23
CA MET A 207 -9.70 -27.06 -15.40
C MET A 207 -9.42 -28.54 -15.11
N GLY A 208 -8.36 -28.84 -14.34
CA GLY A 208 -8.06 -30.20 -13.90
C GLY A 208 -9.18 -30.79 -13.06
N ILE A 209 -9.75 -30.04 -12.12
CA ILE A 209 -10.88 -30.49 -11.30
C ILE A 209 -12.15 -30.68 -12.17
N MET A 210 -12.48 -29.74 -13.04
CA MET A 210 -13.68 -29.84 -13.89
C MET A 210 -13.59 -31.01 -14.87
N ASN A 211 -12.43 -31.20 -15.47
CA ASN A 211 -12.19 -32.37 -16.35
C ASN A 211 -12.29 -33.70 -15.59
N LEU A 212 -11.83 -33.76 -14.34
CA LEU A 212 -11.96 -34.97 -13.50
C LEU A 212 -13.44 -35.32 -13.22
N PHE A 213 -14.30 -34.31 -13.06
CA PHE A 213 -15.74 -34.50 -12.85
C PHE A 213 -16.54 -34.55 -14.15
N GLY A 214 -15.92 -34.36 -15.31
CA GLY A 214 -16.60 -34.36 -16.61
C GLY A 214 -17.61 -33.24 -16.79
N LEU A 215 -17.40 -32.09 -16.10
CA LEU A 215 -18.30 -30.94 -16.16
C LEU A 215 -17.90 -30.00 -17.29
N GLU A 216 -18.88 -29.64 -18.12
CA GLU A 216 -18.68 -28.63 -19.16
C GLU A 216 -18.53 -27.24 -18.51
N THR A 217 -17.45 -26.55 -18.84
CA THR A 217 -17.07 -25.27 -18.25
C THR A 217 -17.32 -24.08 -19.16
N LYS A 218 -17.64 -24.32 -20.44
CA LYS A 218 -17.93 -23.30 -21.46
C LYS A 218 -19.03 -23.76 -22.40
N THR A 219 -19.87 -22.83 -22.81
CA THR A 219 -20.91 -22.97 -23.82
C THR A 219 -20.51 -22.19 -25.05
N CYS A 220 -20.58 -22.79 -26.24
CA CYS A 220 -20.14 -22.15 -27.48
C CYS A 220 -21.30 -22.02 -28.46
N TRP A 221 -21.37 -20.89 -29.18
CA TRP A 221 -22.34 -20.60 -30.23
C TRP A 221 -21.69 -19.83 -31.38
N ASN A 222 -22.33 -19.83 -32.55
CA ASN A 222 -21.89 -19.03 -33.69
C ASN A 222 -22.53 -17.64 -33.61
N VAL A 223 -21.71 -16.60 -33.75
CA VAL A 223 -22.12 -15.20 -33.79
C VAL A 223 -22.00 -14.68 -35.21
N THR A 224 -23.13 -14.21 -35.74
CA THR A 224 -23.18 -13.53 -37.04
C THR A 224 -22.68 -12.09 -36.88
N ARG A 225 -21.67 -11.73 -37.66
CA ARG A 225 -21.15 -10.34 -37.68
C ARG A 225 -21.74 -9.57 -38.86
N ILE A 226 -21.66 -8.25 -38.80
CA ILE A 226 -22.12 -7.38 -39.89
C ILE A 226 -21.22 -7.60 -41.12
N GLU A 227 -21.81 -7.80 -42.30
CA GLU A 227 -21.05 -7.92 -43.54
C GLU A 227 -20.04 -6.78 -43.72
N PRO A 228 -18.80 -7.04 -44.16
CA PRO A 228 -18.30 -8.26 -44.85
C PRO A 228 -17.66 -9.34 -43.96
N LEU A 229 -17.88 -9.32 -42.64
CA LEU A 229 -17.24 -10.21 -41.69
C LEU A 229 -17.87 -11.60 -41.68
N ASN A 230 -17.05 -12.64 -41.61
CA ASN A 230 -17.50 -14.02 -41.48
C ASN A 230 -18.08 -14.31 -40.10
N GLU A 231 -18.93 -15.35 -40.03
CA GLU A 231 -19.39 -15.90 -38.75
C GLU A 231 -18.21 -16.41 -37.93
N VAL A 232 -18.25 -16.15 -36.63
CA VAL A 232 -17.22 -16.61 -35.68
C VAL A 232 -17.84 -17.37 -34.52
N GLN A 233 -17.10 -18.35 -34.01
CA GLN A 233 -17.50 -19.04 -32.81
C GLN A 233 -17.11 -18.22 -31.57
N SER A 234 -18.10 -17.96 -30.70
CA SER A 234 -17.89 -17.38 -29.37
C SER A 234 -18.17 -18.41 -28.30
N CYS A 235 -17.38 -18.47 -27.28
CA CYS A 235 -17.55 -19.37 -26.14
C CYS A 235 -17.59 -18.57 -24.84
N GLU A 236 -18.62 -18.74 -24.05
CA GLU A 236 -18.79 -18.08 -22.75
C GLU A 236 -18.67 -19.11 -21.62
N GLY A 237 -18.11 -18.68 -20.51
CA GLY A 237 -17.97 -19.49 -19.30
C GLY A 237 -16.57 -19.41 -18.69
N LEU A 238 -16.42 -19.95 -17.50
CA LEU A 238 -15.13 -19.95 -16.78
C LEU A 238 -14.06 -20.88 -17.42
N GLY A 239 -14.45 -21.71 -18.37
CA GLY A 239 -13.53 -22.51 -19.18
C GLY A 239 -12.83 -21.70 -20.28
N ASP A 240 -13.32 -20.50 -20.61
CA ASP A 240 -12.59 -19.58 -21.49
C ASP A 240 -11.50 -18.85 -20.69
N PRO A 241 -10.24 -18.87 -21.14
CA PRO A 241 -9.13 -18.28 -20.40
C PRO A 241 -9.29 -16.78 -20.13
N ALA A 242 -9.82 -16.04 -21.11
CA ALA A 242 -9.99 -14.60 -20.98
C ALA A 242 -11.11 -14.26 -19.98
N CYS A 243 -12.24 -14.98 -20.04
CA CYS A 243 -13.33 -14.82 -19.10
C CYS A 243 -12.91 -15.18 -17.67
N PHE A 244 -12.14 -16.26 -17.49
CA PHE A 244 -11.61 -16.64 -16.18
C PHE A 244 -10.67 -15.57 -15.61
N TYR A 245 -9.72 -15.09 -16.41
CA TYR A 245 -8.75 -14.09 -16.02
C TYR A 245 -9.43 -12.80 -15.55
N VAL A 246 -10.34 -12.25 -16.34
CA VAL A 246 -11.09 -11.03 -15.99
C VAL A 246 -12.01 -11.28 -14.78
N GLY A 247 -12.66 -12.43 -14.71
CA GLY A 247 -13.54 -12.83 -13.61
C GLY A 247 -12.81 -12.83 -12.26
N VAL A 248 -11.60 -13.38 -12.20
CA VAL A 248 -10.78 -13.40 -10.97
C VAL A 248 -10.41 -11.97 -10.54
N ILE A 249 -10.07 -11.08 -11.48
CA ILE A 249 -9.76 -9.68 -11.17
C ILE A 249 -10.99 -8.98 -10.56
N PHE A 250 -12.17 -9.18 -11.12
CA PHE A 250 -13.39 -8.56 -10.61
C PHE A 250 -13.79 -9.11 -9.24
N ILE A 251 -13.59 -10.40 -8.98
CA ILE A 251 -13.80 -11.00 -7.66
C ILE A 251 -12.85 -10.37 -6.63
N LEU A 252 -11.56 -10.24 -6.97
CA LEU A 252 -10.55 -9.63 -6.09
C LEU A 252 -10.93 -8.18 -5.73
N ASN A 253 -11.39 -7.40 -6.71
CA ASN A 253 -11.83 -6.02 -6.49
C ASN A 253 -13.20 -5.95 -5.78
N GLY A 254 -14.07 -6.93 -5.95
CA GLY A 254 -15.27 -7.09 -5.14
C GLY A 254 -14.94 -7.30 -3.66
N LEU A 255 -14.01 -8.22 -3.37
CA LEU A 255 -13.51 -8.46 -1.99
C LEU A 255 -12.86 -7.22 -1.39
N MET A 256 -12.12 -6.44 -2.21
CA MET A 256 -11.58 -5.14 -1.80
C MET A 256 -12.67 -4.20 -1.32
N MET A 257 -13.82 -4.13 -1.98
CA MET A 257 -14.92 -3.26 -1.56
C MET A 257 -15.53 -3.71 -0.23
N GLY A 258 -15.67 -5.02 0.02
CA GLY A 258 -16.06 -5.54 1.32
C GLY A 258 -15.09 -5.15 2.44
N LEU A 259 -13.79 -5.24 2.17
CA LEU A 259 -12.74 -4.77 3.07
C LEU A 259 -12.81 -3.26 3.29
N PHE A 260 -13.11 -2.50 2.25
CA PHE A 260 -13.24 -1.04 2.28
C PHE A 260 -14.40 -0.59 3.17
N PHE A 261 -15.53 -1.31 3.12
CA PHE A 261 -16.62 -1.15 4.07
C PHE A 261 -16.18 -1.39 5.52
N MET A 262 -15.48 -2.51 5.78
CA MET A 262 -14.98 -2.83 7.12
C MET A 262 -13.99 -1.77 7.62
N TYR A 263 -13.14 -1.26 6.74
CA TYR A 263 -12.18 -0.21 7.04
C TYR A 263 -12.87 1.10 7.46
N GLY A 264 -13.82 1.58 6.68
CA GLY A 264 -14.60 2.79 7.01
C GLY A 264 -15.40 2.63 8.31
N ALA A 265 -16.00 1.45 8.54
CA ALA A 265 -16.70 1.13 9.77
C ALA A 265 -15.76 1.11 10.99
N TYR A 266 -14.56 0.54 10.84
CA TYR A 266 -13.55 0.51 11.89
C TYR A 266 -13.03 1.92 12.23
N LEU A 267 -12.69 2.72 11.22
CA LEU A 267 -12.14 4.06 11.41
C LEU A 267 -13.15 5.01 12.06
N SER A 268 -14.41 5.00 11.61
CA SER A 268 -15.50 5.84 12.16
C SER A 268 -16.06 5.33 13.49
N GLY A 269 -15.89 4.04 13.80
CA GLY A 269 -16.51 3.36 14.94
C GLY A 269 -18.01 3.09 14.77
N THR A 270 -18.57 3.17 13.54
CA THR A 270 -19.99 2.94 13.23
C THR A 270 -20.17 2.24 11.88
N GLN A 271 -21.15 1.32 11.77
CA GLN A 271 -21.48 0.67 10.48
C GLN A 271 -21.92 1.69 9.43
N LEU A 272 -22.59 2.76 9.86
CA LEU A 272 -23.02 3.84 8.99
C LEU A 272 -21.83 4.54 8.31
N GLY A 273 -20.69 4.67 9.01
CA GLY A 273 -19.46 5.19 8.40
C GLY A 273 -18.91 4.29 7.30
N GLY A 274 -18.97 2.97 7.50
CA GLY A 274 -18.63 2.02 6.43
C GLY A 274 -19.54 2.17 5.20
N LEU A 275 -20.83 2.34 5.42
CA LEU A 275 -21.81 2.59 4.35
C LEU A 275 -21.50 3.88 3.60
N ILE A 276 -21.16 4.97 4.30
CA ILE A 276 -20.74 6.24 3.66
C ILE A 276 -19.50 6.03 2.79
N THR A 277 -18.51 5.31 3.29
CA THR A 277 -17.29 5.02 2.52
C THR A 277 -17.62 4.36 1.18
N VAL A 278 -18.45 3.34 1.20
CA VAL A 278 -18.87 2.59 0.00
C VAL A 278 -19.72 3.45 -0.93
N LEU A 279 -20.73 4.17 -0.41
CA LEU A 279 -21.56 5.04 -1.22
C LEU A 279 -20.76 6.17 -1.87
N CYS A 280 -19.85 6.81 -1.15
CA CYS A 280 -18.94 7.82 -1.71
C CYS A 280 -18.09 7.25 -2.84
N PHE A 281 -17.62 6.00 -2.71
CA PHE A 281 -16.87 5.32 -3.76
C PHE A 281 -17.74 5.07 -5.00
N PHE A 282 -18.93 4.53 -4.85
CA PHE A 282 -19.86 4.30 -5.97
C PHE A 282 -20.26 5.61 -6.65
N PHE A 283 -20.54 6.67 -5.90
CA PHE A 283 -20.93 7.97 -6.46
C PHE A 283 -19.81 8.65 -7.25
N ASN A 284 -18.54 8.28 -6.97
CA ASN A 284 -17.36 8.79 -7.66
C ASN A 284 -16.58 7.67 -8.35
N HIS A 285 -17.25 6.59 -8.77
CA HIS A 285 -16.61 5.36 -9.25
C HIS A 285 -15.62 5.60 -10.40
N GLY A 286 -16.00 6.40 -11.40
CA GLY A 286 -15.12 6.73 -12.55
C GLY A 286 -13.85 7.52 -12.20
N GLU A 287 -13.82 8.18 -11.02
CA GLU A 287 -12.63 8.86 -10.52
C GLU A 287 -11.84 8.00 -9.51
N ALA A 288 -12.50 6.99 -8.93
CA ALA A 288 -11.94 6.16 -7.87
C ALA A 288 -11.18 4.93 -8.38
N THR A 289 -11.60 4.38 -9.52
CA THR A 289 -11.01 3.16 -10.09
C THR A 289 -11.12 3.13 -11.61
N ARG A 290 -10.26 2.34 -12.25
CA ARG A 290 -10.22 2.10 -13.69
C ARG A 290 -10.38 0.61 -14.03
N VAL A 291 -10.62 -0.22 -13.03
CA VAL A 291 -10.64 -1.69 -13.16
C VAL A 291 -11.65 -2.14 -14.23
N MET A 292 -12.81 -1.48 -14.34
CA MET A 292 -13.81 -1.77 -15.35
C MET A 292 -13.34 -1.53 -16.80
N TRP A 293 -12.39 -0.60 -17.01
CA TRP A 293 -11.86 -0.30 -18.34
C TRP A 293 -10.58 -1.08 -18.66
N THR A 294 -9.77 -1.35 -17.64
CA THR A 294 -8.42 -1.89 -17.79
C THR A 294 -8.14 -2.98 -16.77
N PRO A 295 -8.88 -4.12 -16.79
CA PRO A 295 -8.73 -5.17 -15.78
C PRO A 295 -7.30 -5.69 -15.60
N PRO A 296 -6.50 -6.01 -16.66
CA PRO A 296 -5.18 -6.62 -16.51
C PRO A 296 -4.07 -5.70 -15.98
N LEU A 297 -4.34 -4.42 -15.74
CA LEU A 297 -3.30 -3.51 -15.25
C LEU A 297 -2.85 -3.86 -13.82
N ARG A 298 -1.60 -3.59 -13.53
CA ARG A 298 -0.93 -3.88 -12.25
C ARG A 298 -1.66 -3.30 -11.04
N GLU A 299 -2.22 -2.11 -11.19
CA GLU A 299 -3.02 -1.44 -10.16
C GLU A 299 -4.26 -2.25 -9.74
N SER A 300 -4.90 -2.96 -10.67
CA SER A 300 -6.09 -3.77 -10.38
C SER A 300 -5.81 -4.94 -9.42
N PHE A 301 -4.59 -5.45 -9.44
CA PHE A 301 -4.14 -6.51 -8.54
C PHE A 301 -3.57 -5.97 -7.23
N SER A 302 -2.81 -4.88 -7.31
CA SER A 302 -2.04 -4.34 -6.19
C SER A 302 -2.92 -3.54 -5.22
N TYR A 303 -3.87 -2.76 -5.74
CA TYR A 303 -4.69 -1.83 -4.95
C TYR A 303 -5.49 -2.50 -3.81
N PRO A 304 -6.12 -3.68 -3.98
CA PRO A 304 -6.76 -4.40 -2.88
C PRO A 304 -5.84 -4.65 -1.68
N PHE A 305 -4.58 -4.97 -1.94
CA PHE A 305 -3.59 -5.19 -0.88
C PHE A 305 -3.14 -3.88 -0.21
N LEU A 306 -3.15 -2.75 -0.94
CA LEU A 306 -2.94 -1.44 -0.33
C LEU A 306 -4.05 -1.10 0.67
N VAL A 307 -5.31 -1.34 0.32
CA VAL A 307 -6.44 -1.12 1.24
C VAL A 307 -6.32 -2.00 2.48
N LEU A 308 -5.95 -3.27 2.31
CA LEU A 308 -5.67 -4.19 3.43
C LEU A 308 -4.53 -3.67 4.31
N GLN A 309 -3.43 -3.27 3.72
CA GLN A 309 -2.25 -2.74 4.39
C GLN A 309 -2.58 -1.48 5.20
N MET A 310 -3.30 -0.52 4.62
CA MET A 310 -3.71 0.70 5.31
C MET A 310 -4.69 0.43 6.45
N CYS A 311 -5.60 -0.54 6.29
CA CYS A 311 -6.50 -1.00 7.34
C CYS A 311 -5.71 -1.60 8.52
N ILE A 312 -4.74 -2.48 8.25
CA ILE A 312 -3.87 -3.09 9.27
C ILE A 312 -3.00 -2.03 9.96
N LEU A 313 -2.42 -1.10 9.20
CA LEU A 313 -1.63 -0.02 9.76
C LEU A 313 -2.47 0.87 10.68
N THR A 314 -3.70 1.19 10.29
CA THR A 314 -4.67 1.93 11.12
C THR A 314 -5.01 1.16 12.40
N LEU A 315 -5.19 -0.17 12.30
CA LEU A 315 -5.37 -1.04 13.46
C LEU A 315 -4.18 -0.96 14.43
N ILE A 316 -2.96 -1.05 13.90
CA ILE A 316 -1.73 -0.93 14.70
C ILE A 316 -1.63 0.44 15.37
N LEU A 317 -1.91 1.52 14.65
CA LEU A 317 -1.82 2.88 15.20
C LEU A 317 -2.85 3.11 16.30
N ARG A 318 -4.07 2.61 16.14
CA ARG A 318 -5.18 2.82 17.09
C ARG A 318 -5.09 1.94 18.35
N THR A 319 -4.55 0.71 18.21
CA THR A 319 -4.50 -0.27 19.31
C THR A 319 -3.23 -0.08 20.14
N SER A 320 -3.35 -0.03 21.46
CA SER A 320 -2.18 -0.01 22.36
C SER A 320 -1.55 -1.39 22.57
N SER A 321 -2.22 -2.45 22.11
CA SER A 321 -1.73 -3.84 22.20
C SER A 321 -0.41 -4.03 21.46
N ASN A 322 0.49 -4.79 22.07
CA ASN A 322 1.81 -5.11 21.54
C ASN A 322 1.84 -6.51 20.87
N ASP A 323 0.67 -7.02 20.45
CA ASP A 323 0.54 -8.30 19.78
C ASP A 323 1.35 -8.32 18.46
N ARG A 324 2.00 -9.46 18.18
CA ARG A 324 2.86 -9.63 16.99
C ARG A 324 2.07 -9.86 15.70
N ARG A 325 0.85 -10.39 15.82
CA ARG A 325 0.01 -10.78 14.66
C ARG A 325 -0.27 -9.63 13.67
N PRO A 326 -0.70 -8.43 14.10
CA PRO A 326 -0.92 -7.32 13.19
C PRO A 326 0.35 -6.87 12.46
N PHE A 327 1.51 -6.95 13.12
CA PHE A 327 2.79 -6.58 12.49
C PHE A 327 3.21 -7.58 11.41
N ILE A 328 3.01 -8.88 11.64
CA ILE A 328 3.24 -9.91 10.62
C ILE A 328 2.27 -9.73 9.44
N ALA A 329 0.99 -9.47 9.72
CA ALA A 329 0.00 -9.18 8.69
C ALA A 329 0.36 -7.92 7.89
N LEU A 330 0.93 -6.88 8.53
CA LEU A 330 1.44 -5.70 7.84
C LEU A 330 2.59 -6.05 6.88
N CYS A 331 3.53 -6.88 7.32
CA CYS A 331 4.63 -7.34 6.47
C CYS A 331 4.11 -8.10 5.25
N LEU A 332 3.22 -9.07 5.43
CA LEU A 332 2.66 -9.86 4.34
C LEU A 332 1.83 -9.00 3.37
N SER A 333 1.04 -8.05 3.88
CA SER A 333 0.27 -7.14 3.02
C SER A 333 1.16 -6.18 2.23
N ASN A 334 2.29 -5.74 2.79
CA ASN A 334 3.28 -4.95 2.06
C ASN A 334 3.92 -5.76 0.92
N VAL A 335 4.29 -7.01 1.17
CA VAL A 335 4.83 -7.91 0.14
C VAL A 335 3.80 -8.14 -0.97
N ALA A 336 2.56 -8.48 -0.60
CA ALA A 336 1.47 -8.69 -1.56
C ALA A 336 1.14 -7.43 -2.37
N PHE A 337 1.37 -6.24 -1.80
CA PHE A 337 1.21 -4.98 -2.50
C PHE A 337 2.36 -4.68 -3.47
N MET A 338 3.61 -5.01 -3.09
CA MET A 338 4.81 -4.71 -3.89
C MET A 338 5.05 -5.68 -5.05
N LEU A 339 4.71 -6.96 -4.87
CA LEU A 339 4.99 -7.99 -5.90
C LEU A 339 4.30 -7.72 -7.24
N PRO A 340 3.00 -7.31 -7.29
CA PRO A 340 2.33 -7.06 -8.55
C PRO A 340 2.74 -5.74 -9.22
N TRP A 341 3.25 -4.76 -8.49
CA TRP A 341 3.39 -3.41 -9.00
C TRP A 341 4.63 -2.67 -8.49
N GLN A 342 5.47 -2.25 -9.40
CA GLN A 342 6.70 -1.53 -9.10
C GLN A 342 6.45 -0.20 -8.37
N PHE A 343 5.41 0.54 -8.76
CA PHE A 343 5.04 1.83 -8.18
C PHE A 343 4.60 1.74 -6.70
N ALA A 344 4.28 0.52 -6.21
CA ALA A 344 3.89 0.29 -4.82
C ALA A 344 4.96 0.79 -3.83
N GLN A 345 6.24 0.68 -4.16
CA GLN A 345 7.34 1.18 -3.33
C GLN A 345 7.26 2.69 -3.09
N PHE A 346 6.88 3.45 -4.12
CA PHE A 346 6.70 4.91 -4.00
C PHE A 346 5.55 5.26 -3.05
N ILE A 347 4.44 4.54 -3.13
CA ILE A 347 3.30 4.75 -2.21
C ILE A 347 3.70 4.39 -0.76
N LEU A 348 4.42 3.31 -0.54
CA LEU A 348 4.93 2.95 0.79
C LEU A 348 5.94 3.99 1.31
N PHE A 349 6.77 4.58 0.45
CA PHE A 349 7.62 5.71 0.81
C PHE A 349 6.80 6.89 1.33
N THR A 350 5.68 7.25 0.67
CA THR A 350 4.81 8.34 1.15
C THR A 350 4.21 8.06 2.52
N GLN A 351 3.94 6.79 2.83
CA GLN A 351 3.47 6.39 4.16
C GLN A 351 4.55 6.57 5.23
N ILE A 352 5.80 6.20 4.94
CA ILE A 352 6.93 6.45 5.86
C ILE A 352 7.15 7.95 6.03
N ALA A 353 7.04 8.73 4.96
CA ALA A 353 7.11 10.20 5.01
C ALA A 353 6.00 10.82 5.88
N SER A 354 4.84 10.17 5.99
CA SER A 354 3.75 10.57 6.88
C SER A 354 3.93 10.08 8.32
N LEU A 355 4.45 8.87 8.52
CA LEU A 355 4.66 8.27 9.84
C LEU A 355 5.85 8.88 10.60
N PHE A 356 6.91 9.25 9.88
CA PHE A 356 8.13 9.77 10.51
C PHE A 356 7.91 11.09 11.27
N PRO A 357 7.25 12.12 10.72
CA PRO A 357 6.91 13.34 11.47
C PRO A 357 6.06 13.06 12.71
N MET A 358 5.12 12.12 12.62
CA MET A 358 4.29 11.71 13.75
C MET A 358 5.11 11.08 14.88
N TYR A 359 6.11 10.27 14.53
CA TYR A 359 7.07 9.74 15.49
C TYR A 359 7.90 10.83 16.15
N VAL A 360 8.41 11.79 15.36
CA VAL A 360 9.23 12.91 15.84
C VAL A 360 8.45 13.79 16.83
N VAL A 361 7.19 14.09 16.52
CA VAL A 361 6.30 14.92 17.35
C VAL A 361 5.84 14.16 18.61
N GLY A 362 5.75 12.82 18.56
CA GLY A 362 5.36 11.98 19.70
C GLY A 362 3.94 11.40 19.64
N TYR A 363 3.33 11.31 18.44
CA TYR A 363 2.06 10.60 18.24
C TYR A 363 2.22 9.08 18.29
N ILE A 364 3.40 8.57 17.98
CA ILE A 364 3.67 7.13 17.94
C ILE A 364 4.73 6.76 18.97
N GLU A 365 4.46 5.73 19.75
CA GLU A 365 5.43 5.19 20.70
C GLU A 365 6.70 4.70 19.98
N PRO A 366 7.90 5.02 20.48
CA PRO A 366 9.16 4.60 19.84
C PRO A 366 9.28 3.10 19.60
N SER A 367 8.86 2.26 20.59
CA SER A 367 8.88 0.81 20.48
C SER A 367 7.97 0.29 19.37
N LYS A 368 6.76 0.85 19.25
CA LYS A 368 5.79 0.51 18.20
C LYS A 368 6.29 0.94 16.83
N PHE A 369 6.81 2.17 16.72
CA PHE A 369 7.35 2.69 15.47
C PHE A 369 8.53 1.85 14.96
N GLN A 370 9.45 1.49 15.88
CA GLN A 370 10.57 0.62 15.55
C GLN A 370 10.11 -0.72 14.97
N LYS A 371 9.06 -1.33 15.54
CA LYS A 371 8.49 -2.58 15.00
C LYS A 371 7.90 -2.40 13.61
N ILE A 372 7.18 -1.29 13.37
CA ILE A 372 6.65 -0.96 12.04
C ILE A 372 7.80 -0.88 11.04
N ILE A 373 8.88 -0.16 11.36
CA ILE A 373 10.05 -0.03 10.48
C ILE A 373 10.72 -1.38 10.21
N TYR A 374 10.93 -2.22 11.24
CA TYR A 374 11.48 -3.57 11.04
C TYR A 374 10.62 -4.44 10.12
N MET A 375 9.29 -4.40 10.27
CA MET A 375 8.41 -5.17 9.40
C MET A 375 8.46 -4.67 7.96
N ASN A 376 8.57 -3.34 7.76
CA ASN A 376 8.75 -2.77 6.42
C ASN A 376 10.11 -3.15 5.81
N MET A 377 11.19 -3.18 6.59
CA MET A 377 12.50 -3.64 6.11
C MET A 377 12.47 -5.13 5.72
N ILE A 378 11.84 -5.97 6.55
CA ILE A 378 11.66 -7.40 6.24
C ILE A 378 10.85 -7.57 4.96
N SER A 379 9.78 -6.77 4.76
CA SER A 379 8.97 -6.86 3.55
C SER A 379 9.75 -6.46 2.28
N VAL A 380 10.62 -5.45 2.34
CA VAL A 380 11.52 -5.09 1.22
C VAL A 380 12.49 -6.23 0.92
N THR A 381 13.12 -6.79 1.94
CA THR A 381 14.07 -7.91 1.77
C THR A 381 13.39 -9.14 1.18
N LEU A 382 12.20 -9.48 1.67
CA LEU A 382 11.42 -10.60 1.15
C LEU A 382 11.00 -10.38 -0.30
N SER A 383 10.51 -9.17 -0.63
CA SER A 383 10.16 -8.82 -2.01
C SER A 383 11.38 -8.83 -2.94
N PHE A 384 12.56 -8.37 -2.47
CA PHE A 384 13.80 -8.45 -3.23
C PHE A 384 14.19 -9.89 -3.57
N ILE A 385 14.08 -10.82 -2.61
CA ILE A 385 14.36 -12.24 -2.83
C ILE A 385 13.35 -12.84 -3.80
N LEU A 386 12.06 -12.62 -3.58
CA LEU A 386 11.00 -13.14 -4.42
C LEU A 386 11.06 -12.61 -5.86
N MET A 387 11.55 -11.38 -6.06
CA MET A 387 11.75 -10.78 -7.38
C MET A 387 13.14 -11.05 -7.98
N PHE A 388 13.72 -12.22 -7.65
CA PHE A 388 15.01 -12.69 -8.22
C PHE A 388 16.15 -11.67 -8.10
N GLY A 389 16.24 -11.00 -6.95
CA GLY A 389 17.29 -10.02 -6.70
C GLY A 389 17.15 -8.74 -7.55
N ASN A 390 15.94 -8.24 -7.75
CA ASN A 390 15.73 -7.00 -8.49
C ASN A 390 16.31 -5.80 -7.71
N SER A 391 17.38 -5.21 -8.24
CA SER A 391 18.14 -4.11 -7.62
C SER A 391 17.31 -2.85 -7.39
N MET A 392 16.21 -2.65 -8.11
CA MET A 392 15.30 -1.51 -7.92
C MET A 392 14.68 -1.46 -6.52
N TYR A 393 14.50 -2.61 -5.84
CA TYR A 393 14.00 -2.65 -4.46
C TYR A 393 15.01 -2.02 -3.49
N LEU A 394 16.29 -2.19 -3.71
CA LEU A 394 17.35 -1.67 -2.85
C LEU A 394 17.70 -0.21 -3.15
N SER A 395 17.62 0.21 -4.42
CA SER A 395 17.90 1.59 -4.87
C SER A 395 16.72 2.54 -4.72
N SER A 396 15.57 2.08 -4.20
CA SER A 396 14.36 2.89 -4.08
C SER A 396 14.44 3.93 -2.95
N TYR A 397 13.70 5.02 -3.09
CA TYR A 397 13.47 5.98 -2.00
C TYR A 397 12.87 5.33 -0.76
N TYR A 398 12.04 4.30 -0.94
CA TYR A 398 11.44 3.55 0.16
C TYR A 398 12.49 2.86 1.02
N SER A 399 13.37 2.07 0.41
CA SER A 399 14.46 1.39 1.11
C SER A 399 15.41 2.37 1.81
N SER A 400 15.82 3.42 1.11
CA SER A 400 16.69 4.47 1.66
C SER A 400 16.04 5.19 2.85
N SER A 401 14.74 5.49 2.78
CA SER A 401 14.00 6.13 3.87
C SER A 401 13.87 5.24 5.10
N LEU A 402 13.69 3.93 4.91
CA LEU A 402 13.64 2.96 6.02
C LEU A 402 14.98 2.88 6.75
N LEU A 403 16.09 2.80 6.01
CA LEU A 403 17.44 2.75 6.58
C LEU A 403 17.76 4.03 7.35
N MET A 404 17.42 5.21 6.79
CA MET A 404 17.62 6.49 7.48
C MET A 404 16.74 6.62 8.72
N THR A 405 15.48 6.19 8.64
CA THR A 405 14.57 6.16 9.80
C THR A 405 15.14 5.27 10.89
N TRP A 406 15.61 4.08 10.54
CA TRP A 406 16.24 3.15 11.48
C TRP A 406 17.50 3.76 12.14
N ALA A 407 18.38 4.37 11.36
CA ALA A 407 19.58 5.05 11.88
C ALA A 407 19.23 6.18 12.88
N ILE A 408 18.19 6.99 12.57
CA ILE A 408 17.74 8.06 13.45
C ILE A 408 17.13 7.49 14.75
N ILE A 409 16.37 6.39 14.67
CA ILE A 409 15.83 5.72 15.87
C ILE A 409 16.97 5.26 16.79
N LEU A 410 18.02 4.63 16.24
CA LEU A 410 19.18 4.16 17.01
C LEU A 410 19.93 5.32 17.66
N LYS A 411 20.14 6.41 16.93
CA LYS A 411 20.91 7.58 17.40
C LYS A 411 20.10 8.61 18.16
N ARG A 412 18.81 8.37 18.36
CA ARG A 412 17.89 9.31 19.03
C ARG A 412 18.40 9.77 20.40
N ASN A 413 18.92 8.84 21.20
CA ASN A 413 19.43 9.16 22.54
C ASN A 413 20.67 10.06 22.50
N GLU A 414 21.54 9.92 21.49
CA GLU A 414 22.70 10.78 21.28
C GLU A 414 22.29 12.18 20.86
N ILE A 415 21.33 12.29 19.93
CA ILE A 415 20.78 13.58 19.48
C ILE A 415 20.07 14.29 20.64
N GLN A 416 19.42 13.56 21.54
CA GLN A 416 18.75 14.13 22.71
C GLN A 416 19.75 14.68 23.74
N LYS A 417 20.98 14.15 23.83
CA LYS A 417 22.04 14.63 24.71
C LYS A 417 22.56 16.02 24.31
N LEU A 418 22.33 16.48 23.08
CA LEU A 418 22.76 17.78 22.58
C LEU A 418 22.06 18.97 23.27
N GLY A 419 21.04 18.73 24.10
CA GLY A 419 20.37 19.77 24.90
C GLY A 419 19.67 20.87 24.11
N VAL A 420 19.33 20.60 22.83
CA VAL A 420 18.73 21.57 21.89
C VAL A 420 17.25 21.77 22.20
N SER A 421 16.68 22.92 21.82
CA SER A 421 15.24 23.17 21.95
C SER A 421 14.42 22.12 21.19
N LYS A 422 13.19 21.83 21.64
CA LYS A 422 12.33 20.81 21.02
C LYS A 422 12.12 21.04 19.52
N LEU A 423 11.91 22.29 19.13
CA LEU A 423 11.73 22.64 17.72
C LEU A 423 12.97 22.31 16.89
N ASN A 424 14.16 22.71 17.39
CA ASN A 424 15.42 22.40 16.71
C ASN A 424 15.69 20.90 16.68
N PHE A 425 15.34 20.16 17.74
CA PHE A 425 15.42 18.71 17.78
C PHE A 425 14.55 18.07 16.68
N TRP A 426 13.33 18.55 16.45
CA TRP A 426 12.46 18.10 15.37
C TRP A 426 13.02 18.44 13.99
N LEU A 427 13.50 19.67 13.82
CA LEU A 427 14.11 20.13 12.56
C LEU A 427 15.38 19.33 12.21
N ILE A 428 16.25 19.04 13.17
CA ILE A 428 17.46 18.24 12.97
C ILE A 428 17.08 16.83 12.50
N GLN A 429 16.12 16.18 13.16
CA GLN A 429 15.69 14.83 12.75
C GLN A 429 15.02 14.85 11.37
N GLY A 430 14.17 15.83 11.09
CA GLY A 430 13.49 15.98 9.81
C GLY A 430 14.45 16.25 8.66
N SER A 431 15.39 17.17 8.84
CA SER A 431 16.41 17.48 7.82
C SER A 431 17.38 16.31 7.62
N ALA A 432 17.83 15.66 8.69
CA ALA A 432 18.67 14.48 8.61
C ALA A 432 17.97 13.32 7.86
N TRP A 433 16.69 13.10 8.11
CA TRP A 433 15.91 12.09 7.41
C TRP A 433 15.78 12.41 5.92
N TRP A 434 15.42 13.65 5.58
CA TRP A 434 15.20 14.04 4.18
C TRP A 434 16.49 14.05 3.38
N CYS A 435 17.52 14.77 3.84
CA CYS A 435 18.82 14.83 3.17
C CYS A 435 19.49 13.45 3.12
N GLY A 436 19.46 12.71 4.23
CA GLY A 436 20.04 11.37 4.29
C GLY A 436 19.36 10.37 3.37
N THR A 437 18.03 10.42 3.22
CA THR A 437 17.29 9.58 2.28
C THR A 437 17.70 9.86 0.85
N ILE A 438 17.82 11.13 0.46
CA ILE A 438 18.23 11.54 -0.89
C ILE A 438 19.67 11.08 -1.17
N ILE A 439 20.61 11.37 -0.25
CA ILE A 439 22.02 11.00 -0.40
C ILE A 439 22.15 9.47 -0.50
N LEU A 440 21.47 8.73 0.37
CA LEU A 440 21.57 7.27 0.40
C LEU A 440 20.97 6.67 -0.89
N LYS A 441 19.88 7.20 -1.39
CA LYS A 441 19.28 6.77 -2.67
C LYS A 441 20.26 6.95 -3.83
N PHE A 442 20.89 8.12 -3.96
CA PHE A 442 21.86 8.34 -5.02
C PHE A 442 23.10 7.45 -4.87
N LEU A 443 23.55 7.24 -3.63
CA LEU A 443 24.70 6.35 -3.36
C LEU A 443 24.38 4.90 -3.73
N THR A 444 23.23 4.39 -3.33
CA THR A 444 22.81 3.01 -3.66
C THR A 444 22.57 2.81 -5.15
N SER A 445 21.94 3.78 -5.84
CA SER A 445 21.80 3.74 -7.31
C SER A 445 23.17 3.67 -8.01
N LYS A 446 24.13 4.47 -7.56
CA LYS A 446 25.47 4.50 -8.15
C LYS A 446 26.25 3.20 -7.88
N ILE A 447 26.16 2.63 -6.66
CA ILE A 447 26.83 1.39 -6.31
C ILE A 447 26.24 0.20 -7.09
N LEU A 448 24.91 0.17 -7.26
CA LEU A 448 24.22 -0.93 -7.92
C LEU A 448 24.17 -0.77 -9.45
N GLY A 449 24.68 0.33 -10.00
CA GLY A 449 24.65 0.61 -11.44
C GLY A 449 23.24 0.75 -12.01
N VAL A 450 22.25 1.11 -11.17
CA VAL A 450 20.85 1.28 -11.62
C VAL A 450 20.71 2.67 -12.20
N SER A 451 20.40 2.75 -13.51
CA SER A 451 20.02 4.00 -14.14
C SER A 451 18.69 4.50 -13.58
N ASP A 452 18.64 5.75 -13.17
CA ASP A 452 17.40 6.35 -12.68
C ASP A 452 16.43 6.49 -13.86
N HIS A 453 15.32 5.79 -13.76
CA HIS A 453 14.15 6.03 -14.60
C HIS A 453 13.61 7.45 -14.38
N ILE A 454 12.65 7.89 -15.19
CA ILE A 454 12.08 9.24 -15.20
C ILE A 454 11.93 9.79 -13.78
N ARG A 455 12.58 10.92 -13.53
CA ARG A 455 12.51 11.59 -12.24
C ARG A 455 11.27 12.45 -12.17
N LEU A 456 10.61 12.50 -11.00
CA LEU A 456 9.50 13.44 -10.79
C LEU A 456 9.92 14.90 -11.07
N SER A 457 11.19 15.24 -10.82
CA SER A 457 11.78 16.55 -11.16
C SER A 457 11.70 16.85 -12.66
N ASP A 458 11.94 15.86 -13.51
CA ASP A 458 11.97 16.01 -14.95
C ASP A 458 10.55 16.16 -15.51
N LEU A 459 9.58 15.42 -14.92
CA LEU A 459 8.16 15.62 -15.20
C LEU A 459 7.68 17.04 -14.84
N ILE A 460 8.07 17.54 -13.67
CA ILE A 460 7.74 18.90 -13.24
C ILE A 460 8.45 19.94 -14.13
N ALA A 461 9.72 19.73 -14.42
CA ALA A 461 10.50 20.62 -15.30
C ALA A 461 9.92 20.66 -16.72
N ALA A 462 9.57 19.52 -17.29
CA ALA A 462 8.94 19.44 -18.61
C ALA A 462 7.62 20.24 -18.67
N ARG A 463 6.82 20.19 -17.59
CA ARG A 463 5.52 20.88 -17.52
C ARG A 463 5.62 22.39 -17.22
N ILE A 464 6.56 22.80 -16.37
CA ILE A 464 6.72 24.21 -15.96
C ILE A 464 7.61 24.96 -16.95
N LEU A 465 8.75 24.36 -17.32
CA LEU A 465 9.76 25.00 -18.17
C LEU A 465 9.55 24.75 -19.66
N ARG A 466 8.57 23.90 -20.02
CA ARG A 466 8.31 23.44 -21.40
C ARG A 466 9.55 22.82 -22.05
N TYR A 467 10.46 22.30 -21.25
CA TYR A 467 11.61 21.54 -21.71
C TYR A 467 11.17 20.10 -21.92
N THR A 468 11.21 19.64 -23.14
CA THR A 468 10.82 18.27 -23.51
C THR A 468 12.06 17.49 -23.91
N ASP A 469 12.51 16.64 -23.01
CA ASP A 469 13.39 15.54 -23.33
C ASP A 469 12.56 14.41 -23.95
N PHE A 470 13.14 13.63 -24.87
CA PHE A 470 12.44 12.55 -25.56
C PHE A 470 11.83 11.52 -24.58
N ASP A 471 12.60 11.12 -23.58
CA ASP A 471 12.17 10.20 -22.53
C ASP A 471 10.95 10.71 -21.78
N THR A 472 10.97 11.98 -21.42
CA THR A 472 9.87 12.64 -20.73
C THR A 472 8.66 12.82 -21.65
N LEU A 473 8.88 13.09 -22.93
CA LEU A 473 7.83 13.25 -23.93
C LEU A 473 7.06 11.94 -24.14
N ILE A 474 7.73 10.80 -24.33
CA ILE A 474 7.08 9.49 -24.47
C ILE A 474 6.23 9.17 -23.24
N TYR A 475 6.76 9.43 -22.05
CA TYR A 475 6.04 9.13 -20.80
C TYR A 475 4.85 10.07 -20.59
N THR A 476 4.94 11.33 -21.01
CA THR A 476 3.90 12.35 -20.81
C THR A 476 2.94 12.50 -21.98
N CYS A 477 3.08 11.72 -23.06
CA CYS A 477 2.17 11.78 -24.21
C CYS A 477 0.73 11.34 -23.84
N ALA A 478 0.56 10.49 -22.85
CA ALA A 478 -0.76 10.09 -22.38
C ALA A 478 -1.38 11.17 -21.46
N PRO A 479 -2.64 11.56 -21.67
CA PRO A 479 -3.32 12.59 -20.86
C PRO A 479 -3.35 12.28 -19.35
N GLU A 480 -3.17 11.03 -18.99
CA GLU A 480 -3.17 10.54 -17.60
C GLU A 480 -2.01 11.06 -16.76
N PHE A 481 -0.88 11.38 -17.40
CA PHE A 481 0.30 11.93 -16.75
C PHE A 481 0.32 13.46 -16.71
N ASP A 482 -0.74 14.10 -17.21
CA ASP A 482 -0.92 15.55 -17.12
C ASP A 482 -1.36 15.99 -15.73
N PHE A 483 -1.34 17.30 -15.48
CA PHE A 483 -1.91 17.87 -14.28
C PHE A 483 -3.40 17.50 -14.14
N MET A 484 -3.89 17.45 -12.90
CA MET A 484 -5.29 17.17 -12.63
C MET A 484 -6.20 18.15 -13.36
N GLU A 485 -7.16 17.62 -14.10
CA GLU A 485 -8.18 18.39 -14.81
C GLU A 485 -8.99 19.26 -13.85
N LYS A 486 -9.24 20.53 -14.20
CA LYS A 486 -10.06 21.46 -13.39
C LYS A 486 -11.49 20.96 -13.14
N ALA A 487 -12.01 20.10 -14.01
CA ALA A 487 -13.31 19.47 -13.85
C ALA A 487 -13.37 18.44 -12.71
N THR A 488 -12.25 17.80 -12.35
CA THR A 488 -12.20 16.77 -11.31
C THR A 488 -12.56 17.30 -9.92
N PRO A 489 -11.98 18.40 -9.39
CA PRO A 489 -12.42 18.98 -8.12
C PRO A 489 -13.88 19.44 -8.15
N LEU A 490 -14.39 19.89 -9.30
CA LEU A 490 -15.80 20.26 -9.46
C LEU A 490 -16.71 19.03 -9.35
N ARG A 491 -16.32 17.88 -9.92
CA ARG A 491 -17.05 16.60 -9.79
C ARG A 491 -17.12 16.18 -8.32
N TYR A 492 -15.99 16.23 -7.56
CA TYR A 492 -15.99 15.95 -6.12
C TYR A 492 -16.83 16.92 -5.31
N THR A 493 -16.92 18.17 -5.72
CA THR A 493 -17.77 19.17 -5.06
C THR A 493 -19.25 18.89 -5.31
N LYS A 494 -19.64 18.54 -6.54
CA LYS A 494 -21.01 18.19 -6.90
C LYS A 494 -21.54 16.97 -6.13
N THR A 495 -20.67 15.98 -5.87
CA THR A 495 -21.01 14.80 -5.04
C THR A 495 -20.88 15.07 -3.53
N LEU A 496 -20.56 16.29 -3.09
CA LEU A 496 -20.28 16.70 -1.71
C LEU A 496 -19.12 15.95 -1.04
N LEU A 497 -18.36 15.12 -1.77
CA LEU A 497 -17.22 14.41 -1.20
C LEU A 497 -16.15 15.39 -0.73
N LEU A 498 -15.72 16.33 -1.58
CA LEU A 498 -14.69 17.32 -1.26
C LEU A 498 -15.10 18.23 -0.09
N PRO A 499 -16.29 18.86 -0.04
CA PRO A 499 -16.71 19.68 1.08
C PRO A 499 -16.71 18.94 2.43
N VAL A 500 -17.23 17.70 2.45
CA VAL A 500 -17.29 16.87 3.65
C VAL A 500 -15.87 16.56 4.15
N VAL A 501 -14.97 16.13 3.26
CA VAL A 501 -13.58 15.83 3.61
C VAL A 501 -12.84 17.07 4.09
N MET A 502 -13.05 18.23 3.47
CA MET A 502 -12.45 19.49 3.88
C MET A 502 -12.85 19.89 5.31
N VAL A 503 -14.15 19.78 5.64
CA VAL A 503 -14.64 20.04 7.00
C VAL A 503 -13.95 19.11 8.00
N ILE A 504 -13.92 17.80 7.73
CA ILE A 504 -13.28 16.81 8.60
C ILE A 504 -11.79 17.11 8.78
N THR A 505 -11.08 17.38 7.69
CA THR A 505 -9.66 17.70 7.69
C THR A 505 -9.36 18.98 8.49
N CYS A 506 -10.17 20.03 8.34
CA CYS A 506 -10.06 21.25 9.14
C CYS A 506 -10.21 20.98 10.65
N PHE A 507 -11.18 20.14 11.04
CA PHE A 507 -11.35 19.77 12.46
C PHE A 507 -10.16 18.98 13.01
N ILE A 508 -9.65 18.01 12.26
CA ILE A 508 -8.48 17.22 12.67
C ILE A 508 -7.25 18.11 12.72
N PHE A 509 -7.04 18.97 11.71
CA PHE A 509 -5.91 19.91 11.66
C PHE A 509 -5.92 20.86 12.86
N LYS A 510 -7.07 21.49 13.16
CA LYS A 510 -7.23 22.34 14.34
C LYS A 510 -6.90 21.61 15.64
N LYS A 511 -7.30 20.32 15.77
CA LYS A 511 -6.94 19.48 16.91
C LYS A 511 -5.44 19.23 16.96
N THR A 512 -4.84 18.82 15.84
CA THR A 512 -3.40 18.50 15.72
C THR A 512 -2.54 19.74 16.03
N VAL A 513 -2.88 20.90 15.49
CA VAL A 513 -2.15 22.15 15.80
C VAL A 513 -2.21 22.50 17.29
N ARG A 514 -3.37 22.32 17.92
CA ARG A 514 -3.52 22.53 19.37
C ARG A 514 -2.66 21.56 20.17
N ASP A 515 -2.65 20.27 19.79
CA ASP A 515 -1.86 19.24 20.45
C ASP A 515 -0.36 19.52 20.31
N ILE A 516 0.10 19.94 19.13
CA ILE A 516 1.49 20.35 18.86
C ILE A 516 1.86 21.59 19.67
N SER A 517 1.00 22.62 19.69
CA SER A 517 1.22 23.84 20.47
C SER A 517 1.34 23.53 21.95
N TYR A 518 0.50 22.62 22.46
CA TYR A 518 0.56 22.15 23.85
C TYR A 518 1.89 21.44 24.16
N VAL A 519 2.35 20.56 23.27
CA VAL A 519 3.64 19.86 23.41
C VAL A 519 4.82 20.83 23.41
N LEU A 520 4.76 21.87 22.59
CA LEU A 520 5.81 22.92 22.54
C LEU A 520 5.81 23.79 23.80
N ALA A 521 4.62 24.19 24.27
CA ALA A 521 4.46 25.09 25.44
C ALA A 521 4.81 24.41 26.78
N THR A 522 4.54 23.09 26.89
CA THR A 522 4.76 22.37 28.15
C THR A 522 6.22 21.93 28.25
N ASN A 523 7.01 22.60 29.07
CA ASN A 523 8.41 22.22 29.37
C ASN A 523 8.54 20.90 30.19
N ILE A 524 7.43 20.27 30.54
CA ILE A 524 7.42 19.06 31.34
C ILE A 524 7.74 17.89 30.42
N TYR A 525 8.79 17.17 30.73
CA TYR A 525 9.10 15.83 30.25
C TYR A 525 7.99 14.84 30.63
N LEU A 526 6.76 15.05 30.20
CA LEU A 526 5.67 14.11 30.33
C LEU A 526 5.81 13.00 29.27
N ARG A 527 6.81 12.17 29.47
CA ARG A 527 7.19 11.01 28.64
C ARG A 527 6.13 9.89 28.63
N LYS A 528 4.98 10.07 29.27
CA LYS A 528 3.92 9.07 29.38
C LYS A 528 2.57 9.45 28.75
N GLN A 529 2.40 10.66 28.27
CA GLN A 529 1.18 11.00 27.53
C GLN A 529 1.49 11.03 26.05
N LEU A 530 1.31 9.87 25.40
CA LEU A 530 1.22 9.78 23.96
C LEU A 530 0.05 10.66 23.50
N LEU A 531 0.24 11.40 22.41
CA LEU A 531 -0.86 12.13 21.80
C LEU A 531 -1.91 11.16 21.32
N GLU A 532 -3.16 11.36 21.72
CA GLU A 532 -4.28 10.49 21.35
C GLU A 532 -4.61 10.66 19.86
N HIS A 533 -5.14 9.59 19.25
CA HIS A 533 -5.63 9.56 17.86
C HIS A 533 -4.53 9.70 16.79
N SER A 534 -3.46 8.94 16.93
CA SER A 534 -2.39 8.86 15.92
C SER A 534 -2.90 8.45 14.54
N GLU A 535 -3.95 7.60 14.47
CA GLU A 535 -4.58 7.18 13.23
C GLU A 535 -5.16 8.35 12.43
N LEU A 536 -5.80 9.32 13.10
CA LEU A 536 -6.39 10.49 12.42
C LEU A 536 -5.33 11.43 11.86
N ALA A 537 -4.25 11.64 12.61
CA ALA A 537 -3.13 12.45 12.15
C ALA A 537 -2.45 11.80 10.93
N PHE A 538 -2.26 10.47 10.95
CA PHE A 538 -1.74 9.71 9.82
C PHE A 538 -2.58 9.89 8.57
N HIS A 539 -3.90 9.65 8.65
CA HIS A 539 -4.78 9.79 7.49
C HIS A 539 -4.83 11.20 6.94
N THR A 540 -4.74 12.22 7.80
CA THR A 540 -4.70 13.62 7.36
C THR A 540 -3.41 13.95 6.62
N LEU A 541 -2.24 13.51 7.12
CA LEU A 541 -0.96 13.68 6.44
C LEU A 541 -0.94 12.93 5.11
N GLN A 542 -1.41 11.68 5.10
CA GLN A 542 -1.47 10.87 3.89
C GLN A 542 -2.43 11.47 2.85
N LEU A 543 -3.56 12.05 3.27
CA LEU A 543 -4.46 12.78 2.39
C LEU A 543 -3.77 13.97 1.73
N LEU A 544 -2.99 14.75 2.48
CA LEU A 544 -2.24 15.89 1.94
C LEU A 544 -1.23 15.43 0.88
N VAL A 545 -0.51 14.35 1.15
CA VAL A 545 0.45 13.77 0.19
C VAL A 545 -0.26 13.28 -1.06
N PHE A 546 -1.35 12.51 -0.93
CA PHE A 546 -2.11 12.03 -2.09
C PHE A 546 -2.75 13.17 -2.87
N THR A 547 -3.17 14.26 -2.21
CA THR A 547 -3.68 15.45 -2.88
C THR A 547 -2.59 16.11 -3.72
N ALA A 548 -1.40 16.31 -3.16
CA ALA A 548 -0.28 16.89 -3.89
C ALA A 548 0.12 16.04 -5.11
N LEU A 549 0.19 14.72 -4.94
CA LEU A 549 0.50 13.79 -6.02
C LEU A 549 -0.58 13.78 -7.12
N ALA A 550 -1.85 13.78 -6.75
CA ALA A 550 -2.95 13.79 -7.73
C ALA A 550 -3.05 15.11 -8.52
N ILE A 551 -2.66 16.24 -7.90
CA ILE A 551 -2.56 17.52 -8.61
C ILE A 551 -1.45 17.48 -9.67
N LEU A 552 -0.30 16.87 -9.33
CA LEU A 552 0.85 16.78 -10.23
C LEU A 552 0.65 15.77 -11.36
N ILE A 553 -0.01 14.65 -11.08
CA ILE A 553 -0.23 13.56 -12.02
C ILE A 553 -1.67 13.08 -11.88
N MET A 554 -2.50 13.31 -12.90
CA MET A 554 -3.93 12.99 -12.87
C MET A 554 -4.19 11.49 -12.60
N ARG A 555 -3.35 10.58 -13.09
CA ARG A 555 -3.46 9.13 -12.83
C ARG A 555 -3.49 8.80 -11.34
N LEU A 556 -2.79 9.58 -10.50
CA LEU A 556 -2.69 9.32 -9.06
C LEU A 556 -3.95 9.71 -8.27
N LYS A 557 -4.99 10.26 -8.94
CA LYS A 557 -6.32 10.45 -8.32
C LYS A 557 -6.93 9.14 -7.83
N MET A 558 -6.52 7.99 -8.37
CA MET A 558 -6.92 6.66 -7.91
C MET A 558 -6.52 6.37 -6.44
N PHE A 559 -5.50 7.05 -5.90
CA PHE A 559 -5.17 6.98 -4.47
C PHE A 559 -5.92 8.04 -3.66
N LEU A 560 -6.08 9.23 -4.22
CA LEU A 560 -6.76 10.34 -3.55
C LEU A 560 -8.24 10.05 -3.32
N THR A 561 -8.98 9.63 -4.35
CA THR A 561 -10.45 9.48 -4.29
C THR A 561 -10.89 8.44 -3.26
N PRO A 562 -10.36 7.20 -3.26
CA PRO A 562 -10.74 6.23 -2.23
C PRO A 562 -10.30 6.66 -0.82
N HIS A 563 -9.14 7.33 -0.70
CA HIS A 563 -8.71 7.84 0.60
C HIS A 563 -9.66 8.94 1.13
N MET A 564 -10.15 9.82 0.25
CA MET A 564 -11.21 10.78 0.60
C MET A 564 -12.50 10.07 1.03
N CYS A 565 -12.87 8.95 0.38
CA CYS A 565 -14.05 8.16 0.77
C CYS A 565 -13.89 7.57 2.19
N VAL A 566 -12.69 7.07 2.54
CA VAL A 566 -12.38 6.61 3.91
C VAL A 566 -12.46 7.77 4.89
N MET A 567 -11.87 8.92 4.55
CA MET A 567 -11.94 10.12 5.40
C MET A 567 -13.37 10.62 5.60
N ALA A 568 -14.22 10.56 4.56
CA ALA A 568 -15.64 10.94 4.66
C ALA A 568 -16.41 10.12 5.72
N SER A 569 -16.00 8.86 5.98
CA SER A 569 -16.61 8.04 7.03
C SER A 569 -16.53 8.68 8.43
N LEU A 570 -15.49 9.49 8.65
CA LEU A 570 -15.25 10.15 9.93
C LEU A 570 -16.34 11.17 10.33
N ILE A 571 -17.19 11.59 9.39
CA ILE A 571 -18.36 12.40 9.72
C ILE A 571 -19.29 11.66 10.70
N CYS A 572 -19.27 10.32 10.69
CA CYS A 572 -19.99 9.47 11.62
C CYS A 572 -19.29 9.29 12.97
N SER A 573 -18.08 9.83 13.13
CA SER A 573 -17.32 9.66 14.38
C SER A 573 -17.91 10.53 15.49
N ARG A 574 -18.47 9.88 16.51
CA ARG A 574 -18.96 10.56 17.71
C ARG A 574 -17.85 11.27 18.49
N GLN A 575 -16.62 10.84 18.32
CA GLN A 575 -15.46 11.45 18.97
C GLN A 575 -15.13 12.81 18.40
N LEU A 576 -15.26 13.01 17.08
CA LEU A 576 -14.98 14.27 16.40
C LEU A 576 -16.17 15.23 16.49
N PHE A 577 -17.38 14.74 16.27
CA PHE A 577 -18.58 15.57 16.10
C PHE A 577 -19.61 15.39 17.24
N GLY A 578 -19.24 14.78 18.38
CA GLY A 578 -20.15 14.55 19.51
C GLY A 578 -20.82 15.83 20.05
N TRP A 579 -20.18 16.99 19.92
CA TRP A 579 -20.74 18.28 20.30
C TRP A 579 -21.89 18.73 19.39
N LEU A 580 -21.80 18.47 18.08
CA LEU A 580 -22.84 18.79 17.10
C LEU A 580 -24.07 17.90 17.32
N PHE A 581 -23.82 16.63 17.65
CA PHE A 581 -24.87 15.62 17.80
C PHE A 581 -25.63 15.70 19.15
N ARG A 582 -25.20 16.52 20.08
CA ARG A 582 -25.97 16.84 21.28
C ARG A 582 -27.20 17.69 20.98
N ARG A 583 -27.17 18.53 19.95
CA ARG A 583 -28.26 19.44 19.57
C ARG A 583 -29.21 18.87 18.52
N VAL A 584 -28.74 17.99 17.64
CA VAL A 584 -29.53 17.43 16.54
C VAL A 584 -29.39 15.91 16.56
N ARG A 585 -30.46 15.19 16.22
CA ARG A 585 -30.39 13.72 16.07
C ARG A 585 -29.38 13.36 14.97
N PHE A 586 -28.30 12.73 15.38
CA PHE A 586 -27.15 12.33 14.55
C PHE A 586 -27.57 11.69 13.22
N GLU A 587 -28.46 10.72 13.31
CA GLU A 587 -28.93 9.95 12.15
C GLU A 587 -29.57 10.83 11.08
N LYS A 588 -30.39 11.83 11.48
CA LYS A 588 -31.07 12.73 10.55
C LYS A 588 -30.10 13.60 9.75
N VAL A 589 -29.03 14.10 10.38
CA VAL A 589 -28.00 14.91 9.70
C VAL A 589 -27.27 14.10 8.65
N ILE A 590 -26.87 12.87 9.02
CA ILE A 590 -26.13 12.01 8.10
C ILE A 590 -27.02 11.54 6.96
N PHE A 591 -28.28 11.15 7.24
CA PHE A 591 -29.20 10.81 6.17
C PHE A 591 -29.49 12.02 5.25
N GLY A 592 -29.57 13.23 5.78
CA GLY A 592 -29.68 14.45 4.97
C GLY A 592 -28.49 14.65 4.04
N ILE A 593 -27.26 14.49 4.54
CA ILE A 593 -26.05 14.58 3.72
C ILE A 593 -26.04 13.48 2.66
N LEU A 594 -26.31 12.23 3.03
CA LEU A 594 -26.37 11.11 2.09
C LEU A 594 -27.43 11.31 1.01
N THR A 595 -28.60 11.85 1.36
CA THR A 595 -29.67 12.15 0.39
C THR A 595 -29.19 13.15 -0.66
N VAL A 596 -28.52 14.23 -0.23
CA VAL A 596 -27.98 15.23 -1.18
C VAL A 596 -26.86 14.63 -2.03
N MET A 597 -25.96 13.84 -1.44
CA MET A 597 -24.89 13.15 -2.17
C MET A 597 -25.45 12.17 -3.21
N SER A 598 -26.53 11.47 -2.87
CA SER A 598 -27.14 10.45 -3.75
C SER A 598 -27.76 11.03 -5.02
N ILE A 599 -28.21 12.29 -5.03
CA ILE A 599 -28.79 12.92 -6.21
C ILE A 599 -27.77 12.94 -7.37
N GLN A 600 -26.60 13.53 -7.12
CA GLN A 600 -25.54 13.57 -8.13
C GLN A 600 -24.88 12.20 -8.30
N GLY A 601 -24.76 11.43 -7.22
CA GLY A 601 -24.21 10.08 -7.26
C GLY A 601 -24.99 9.14 -8.16
N TYR A 602 -26.33 9.18 -8.09
CA TYR A 602 -27.21 8.42 -8.98
C TYR A 602 -27.06 8.86 -10.45
N ALA A 603 -26.98 10.17 -10.69
CA ALA A 603 -26.74 10.68 -12.03
C ALA A 603 -25.42 10.18 -12.62
N ASN A 604 -24.34 10.16 -11.81
CA ASN A 604 -23.03 9.64 -12.23
C ASN A 604 -23.10 8.14 -12.55
N LEU A 605 -23.74 7.33 -11.69
CA LEU A 605 -23.91 5.89 -11.92
C LEU A 605 -24.74 5.61 -13.18
N ARG A 606 -25.85 6.34 -13.37
CA ARG A 606 -26.67 6.20 -14.56
C ARG A 606 -25.89 6.52 -15.83
N ASN A 607 -25.09 7.58 -15.81
CA ASN A 607 -24.23 7.93 -16.94
C ASN A 607 -23.20 6.83 -17.26
N GLN A 608 -22.64 6.16 -16.25
CA GLN A 608 -21.73 5.05 -16.48
C GLN A 608 -22.45 3.82 -17.06
N TRP A 609 -23.64 3.48 -16.54
CA TRP A 609 -24.42 2.36 -17.05
C TRP A 609 -25.00 2.60 -18.45
N SER A 610 -25.13 3.85 -18.87
CA SER A 610 -25.60 4.20 -20.23
C SER A 610 -24.49 4.16 -21.29
N ILE A 611 -23.24 3.91 -20.89
CA ILE A 611 -22.16 3.67 -21.84
C ILE A 611 -22.34 2.27 -22.42
N ILE A 612 -22.69 2.21 -23.70
CA ILE A 612 -22.78 0.98 -24.48
C ILE A 612 -21.75 1.13 -25.60
N GLY A 613 -20.79 0.23 -25.65
CA GLY A 613 -19.77 0.19 -26.67
C GLY A 613 -19.80 -1.13 -27.43
N GLU A 614 -19.30 -1.12 -28.62
CA GLU A 614 -19.04 -2.30 -29.43
C GLU A 614 -17.56 -2.36 -29.76
N PHE A 615 -16.97 -3.54 -29.63
CA PHE A 615 -15.59 -3.73 -30.04
C PHE A 615 -15.55 -4.17 -31.48
N ASN A 616 -14.90 -3.37 -32.34
CA ASN A 616 -14.62 -3.72 -33.71
C ASN A 616 -13.26 -3.12 -34.11
N ASN A 617 -12.36 -3.94 -34.63
CA ASN A 617 -11.08 -3.51 -35.17
C ASN A 617 -10.63 -4.43 -36.31
N LEU A 618 -11.37 -4.38 -37.42
CA LEU A 618 -11.14 -5.20 -38.61
C LEU A 618 -9.70 -5.05 -39.16
N PRO A 619 -9.10 -3.85 -39.30
CA PRO A 619 -7.75 -3.73 -39.80
C PRO A 619 -6.70 -4.46 -38.96
N GLN A 620 -6.89 -4.48 -37.63
CA GLN A 620 -5.99 -5.23 -36.75
C GLN A 620 -6.22 -6.73 -36.83
N GLU A 621 -7.46 -7.19 -37.00
CA GLU A 621 -7.79 -8.60 -37.20
C GLU A 621 -7.15 -9.12 -38.49
N GLU A 622 -7.30 -8.40 -39.61
CA GLU A 622 -6.68 -8.73 -40.89
C GLU A 622 -5.15 -8.78 -40.80
N LEU A 623 -4.55 -7.78 -40.11
CA LEU A 623 -3.10 -7.75 -39.88
C LEU A 623 -2.62 -8.99 -39.11
N LEU A 624 -3.30 -9.35 -38.03
CA LEU A 624 -2.93 -10.52 -37.21
C LEU A 624 -3.11 -11.84 -37.98
N GLN A 625 -4.16 -11.95 -38.76
CA GLN A 625 -4.38 -13.11 -39.64
C GLN A 625 -3.30 -13.18 -40.72
N TRP A 626 -2.99 -12.07 -41.39
CA TRP A 626 -1.91 -12.02 -42.39
C TRP A 626 -0.56 -12.42 -41.78
N ILE A 627 -0.20 -11.90 -40.59
CA ILE A 627 1.03 -12.30 -39.90
C ILE A 627 1.03 -13.81 -39.65
N LYS A 628 -0.05 -14.34 -39.12
CA LYS A 628 -0.16 -15.74 -38.71
C LYS A 628 -0.02 -16.71 -39.88
N TYR A 629 -0.55 -16.36 -41.08
CA TYR A 629 -0.63 -17.29 -42.23
C TYR A 629 0.36 -16.98 -43.34
N SER A 630 0.88 -15.76 -43.42
CA SER A 630 1.71 -15.32 -44.55
C SER A 630 3.17 -15.04 -44.17
N THR A 631 3.53 -15.04 -42.87
CA THR A 631 4.91 -14.87 -42.43
C THR A 631 5.52 -16.14 -41.86
N THR A 632 6.86 -16.20 -41.84
CA THR A 632 7.58 -17.32 -41.23
C THR A 632 7.51 -17.24 -39.69
N SER A 633 7.51 -18.37 -39.02
CA SER A 633 7.39 -18.45 -37.55
C SER A 633 8.53 -17.76 -36.77
N ASP A 634 9.65 -17.49 -37.43
CA ASP A 634 10.84 -16.82 -36.91
C ASP A 634 10.90 -15.32 -37.28
N ALA A 635 9.88 -14.80 -37.98
CA ALA A 635 9.83 -13.37 -38.35
C ALA A 635 9.76 -12.49 -37.10
N VAL A 636 10.59 -11.46 -37.05
CA VAL A 636 10.69 -10.51 -35.93
C VAL A 636 10.00 -9.20 -36.28
N PHE A 637 9.17 -8.70 -35.36
CA PHE A 637 8.38 -7.50 -35.61
C PHE A 637 8.82 -6.35 -34.71
N ALA A 638 8.84 -5.15 -35.30
CA ALA A 638 9.03 -3.86 -34.63
C ALA A 638 8.01 -2.86 -35.13
N GLY A 639 7.47 -2.02 -34.28
CA GLY A 639 6.45 -1.05 -34.66
C GLY A 639 5.78 -0.37 -33.49
N ALA A 640 4.55 0.14 -33.71
CA ALA A 640 3.78 0.79 -32.66
C ALA A 640 3.54 -0.16 -31.47
N MET A 641 3.88 0.29 -30.26
CA MET A 641 3.83 -0.54 -29.04
C MET A 641 2.48 -1.26 -28.79
N PRO A 642 1.30 -0.62 -29.00
CA PRO A 642 0.03 -1.32 -28.86
C PRO A 642 -0.12 -2.49 -29.82
N THR A 643 0.32 -2.32 -31.06
CA THR A 643 0.26 -3.36 -32.11
C THR A 643 1.22 -4.51 -31.79
N MET A 644 2.44 -4.19 -31.30
CA MET A 644 3.42 -5.21 -30.93
C MET A 644 2.91 -6.13 -29.81
N ALA A 645 2.24 -5.57 -28.81
CA ALA A 645 1.61 -6.37 -27.76
C ALA A 645 0.57 -7.35 -28.30
N SER A 646 -0.25 -6.91 -29.26
CA SER A 646 -1.26 -7.76 -29.91
C SER A 646 -0.63 -8.85 -30.78
N ILE A 647 0.46 -8.52 -31.52
CA ILE A 647 1.21 -9.50 -32.33
C ILE A 647 1.77 -10.61 -31.42
N LYS A 648 2.47 -10.25 -30.35
CA LYS A 648 2.98 -11.23 -29.40
C LYS A 648 1.86 -12.09 -28.81
N LEU A 649 0.73 -11.47 -28.42
CA LEU A 649 -0.38 -12.17 -27.79
C LEU A 649 -1.05 -13.19 -28.71
N SER A 650 -1.37 -12.79 -29.96
CA SER A 650 -2.21 -13.59 -30.83
C SER A 650 -1.44 -14.45 -31.82
N THR A 651 -0.18 -14.09 -32.14
CA THR A 651 0.62 -14.81 -33.15
C THR A 651 1.87 -15.47 -32.57
N LEU A 652 2.28 -15.17 -31.35
CA LEU A 652 3.49 -15.68 -30.67
C LEU A 652 4.80 -15.39 -31.42
N HIS A 653 4.83 -14.37 -32.27
CA HIS A 653 6.06 -13.93 -32.96
C HIS A 653 6.95 -13.08 -32.04
N PRO A 654 8.27 -13.14 -32.25
CA PRO A 654 9.22 -12.27 -31.54
C PRO A 654 8.98 -10.79 -31.85
N ILE A 655 9.03 -9.96 -30.80
CA ILE A 655 8.92 -8.51 -30.90
C ILE A 655 10.18 -7.84 -30.33
N VAL A 656 10.56 -6.72 -30.91
CA VAL A 656 11.72 -5.93 -30.44
C VAL A 656 11.31 -4.98 -29.32
N ASN A 657 10.15 -4.36 -29.45
CA ASN A 657 9.66 -3.33 -28.53
C ASN A 657 8.27 -3.70 -27.96
N HIS A 658 8.02 -3.25 -26.75
CA HIS A 658 6.81 -3.57 -26.00
C HIS A 658 6.27 -2.33 -25.23
N PRO A 659 5.01 -2.33 -24.79
CA PRO A 659 4.38 -1.15 -24.19
C PRO A 659 4.77 -0.83 -22.73
N HIS A 660 5.82 -1.43 -22.19
CA HIS A 660 6.29 -1.14 -20.83
C HIS A 660 7.28 0.03 -20.85
N TYR A 661 6.79 1.24 -20.67
CA TYR A 661 7.52 2.52 -20.86
C TYR A 661 8.61 2.80 -19.82
N GLU A 662 8.73 2.02 -18.76
CA GLU A 662 9.66 2.28 -17.65
C GLU A 662 11.10 1.89 -17.95
N ASP A 663 11.36 1.29 -19.11
CA ASP A 663 12.68 0.80 -19.50
C ASP A 663 13.50 1.85 -20.25
N ALA A 664 14.67 2.20 -19.71
CA ALA A 664 15.58 3.15 -20.32
C ALA A 664 16.22 2.62 -21.63
N ASP A 665 16.60 1.33 -21.65
CA ASP A 665 17.24 0.71 -22.79
C ASP A 665 16.27 0.61 -23.97
N LEU A 666 14.99 0.27 -23.69
CA LEU A 666 13.94 0.24 -24.70
C LEU A 666 13.66 1.63 -25.28
N ARG A 667 13.69 2.68 -24.46
CA ARG A 667 13.49 4.05 -24.92
C ARG A 667 14.63 4.50 -25.84
N PHE A 668 15.86 4.11 -25.53
CA PHE A 668 17.01 4.38 -26.39
C PHE A 668 16.86 3.72 -27.77
N ILE A 669 16.46 2.44 -27.83
CA ILE A 669 16.19 1.73 -29.09
C ILE A 669 15.08 2.42 -29.91
N LEU A 670 14.04 2.93 -29.22
CA LEU A 670 12.95 3.65 -29.88
C LEU A 670 13.40 5.01 -30.44
N GLN A 671 14.29 5.71 -29.74
CA GLN A 671 14.86 6.98 -30.20
C GLN A 671 15.71 6.78 -31.46
N ASP A 672 16.61 5.81 -31.44
CA ASP A 672 17.44 5.47 -32.61
C ASP A 672 16.58 5.03 -33.81
N GLY A 673 15.56 4.19 -33.56
CA GLY A 673 14.64 3.78 -34.63
C GLY A 673 13.86 4.95 -35.24
N GLN A 674 13.49 5.95 -34.44
CA GLN A 674 12.78 7.14 -34.90
C GLN A 674 13.69 8.09 -35.72
N GLU A 675 14.95 8.20 -35.32
CA GLU A 675 15.96 8.95 -36.09
C GLU A 675 16.24 8.29 -37.45
N VAL A 676 16.32 6.96 -37.50
CA VAL A 676 16.48 6.21 -38.76
C VAL A 676 15.27 6.40 -39.68
N LEU A 677 14.04 6.32 -39.14
CA LEU A 677 12.82 6.55 -39.93
C LEU A 677 12.75 7.99 -40.44
N SER A 678 13.09 8.98 -39.62
CA SER A 678 13.11 10.39 -40.05
C SER A 678 14.19 10.70 -41.06
N ALA A 679 15.28 9.94 -41.05
CA ALA A 679 16.34 10.05 -42.09
C ALA A 679 15.93 9.36 -43.40
N ALA A 680 15.08 8.31 -43.34
CA ALA A 680 14.56 7.65 -44.54
C ALA A 680 13.42 8.42 -45.23
N GLU A 681 12.70 9.30 -44.49
CA GLU A 681 11.68 10.20 -45.04
C GLU A 681 12.29 11.47 -45.70
N LYS A 682 13.53 11.83 -45.38
CA LYS A 682 14.30 12.92 -46.03
C LYS A 682 15.07 12.42 -47.22
#